data_7cc9298021e4fbe8519790a480fbd0c5
#
_entry.id   7cc9298021e4fbe8519790a480fbd0c5
#
_cell.length_a   1.000
_cell.length_b   1.000
_cell.length_c   1.000
_cell.angle_alpha   90.00
_cell.angle_beta   90.00
_cell.angle_gamma   90.00
#
_symmetry.space_group_name_H-M   'P 1'
#
loop_
_entity.id
_entity.type
_entity.pdbx_description
1 polymer ?
#
loop_
_entity_poly.entity_id
_entity_poly.type
_entity_poly.pdbx_seq_one_letter_code
_entity_poly.pdbx_strand_id
1 'polypeptide(L)'
;MMMVYKLTSIPDISLVKYKIMSGNGIDVLREWTDDFLRQWQKISAIYDIEINFIVKYSPENCDKDKLELYIVFKYENTQLIDYLNNLMKASQLSDAYKIEPIDYIPFQNETFNEKIHLKKCERKRSSDIGNDEKIDLFYVETWESNKNSRLMDLYKTMENLNTEAVYRVVLKGVDSYEDVYSSLEKPIEYLKNKSNNDESNIIKLTDYQRESNNKDAFSSEILRSYEKFLKSVSSSPCFKANVMIYTNDTIVGNILFNTVCGETIEKGNWENVIVKNGTFHVLDEYEELSNVMPKTLKYWPTYYTLDEIKDFFRFPMLYDGEHIEIQKETEPKKFGGDIILGKNTQEISVPLNLLKKHAFVCGVPGAGKTNTMLHLCYTLWKKCNVPFLVLEPAKKEYRALAQTDIDDLIVFSPSSGSKFPMAINPFEFPKGLSLAEHIQNLMDVFEGAFPLTPPLPALLDRAIEGIYRVHGWDTDDVNDGKKEYPTISELYSRLEYELKHTDYDGEVRGNMKSALEMRIGGLLRRDLGNVFDVSVSSLRPEELVEYPIIVEMESLGTGPSNFMTLMICTLIREVLKANPKGDDMRAVRHVIFIEEAHNLIANATGESVAGDANPKVAATNYIVKMLAEVRALREGILPAAPLPPALAPAVLKNTGLKIVHRLTAQDDREIVGSMMSANGNQIESIATYMPGDALISYEGLLRPFKLKITEFDLKDAPTTDKLYDLMSVRKLQRHISKETFSIRVEKNKTKWIKEWRIAVVVFEQLQNDCTKLKMVEAIEEYEVLANKIVKDQLGLEKCLENLNRVINKYNNTMKLAMDIEESDAEFYRHMNESIQKLRKNTQILLKSR
;
A
#
# COMPACT_ATOMS: atom_id res chain seq x y z
N MET A 1 -35.60 8.62 35.76
CA MET A 1 -34.75 7.51 35.26
C MET A 1 -33.57 8.08 34.44
N MET A 2 -32.48 7.30 34.35
CA MET A 2 -31.30 7.75 33.60
C MET A 2 -30.84 6.67 32.66
N MET A 3 -30.42 7.08 31.49
CA MET A 3 -29.73 6.22 30.51
C MET A 3 -28.40 6.85 30.25
N VAL A 4 -27.32 6.08 30.38
CA VAL A 4 -25.95 6.57 30.36
C VAL A 4 -25.18 5.90 29.24
N TYR A 5 -24.46 6.69 28.46
CA TYR A 5 -23.55 6.26 27.44
C TYR A 5 -22.16 6.79 27.74
N LYS A 6 -21.15 5.94 27.58
CA LYS A 6 -19.73 6.33 27.67
C LYS A 6 -19.11 6.38 26.26
N LEU A 7 -18.35 7.41 25.97
CA LEU A 7 -17.48 7.45 24.79
C LEU A 7 -16.21 6.67 25.12
N THR A 8 -16.01 5.55 24.42
CA THR A 8 -14.82 4.70 24.61
C THR A 8 -13.77 4.88 23.52
N SER A 9 -14.12 5.55 22.41
CA SER A 9 -13.14 5.89 21.36
C SER A 9 -13.57 7.13 20.59
N ILE A 10 -12.59 7.94 20.21
CA ILE A 10 -12.78 9.21 19.48
C ILE A 10 -12.13 9.15 18.10
N PRO A 11 -12.69 9.84 17.10
CA PRO A 11 -12.17 9.84 15.75
C PRO A 11 -10.84 10.58 15.63
N ASP A 12 -9.96 10.07 14.81
CA ASP A 12 -8.78 10.77 14.32
C ASP A 12 -9.05 11.24 12.88
N ILE A 13 -9.22 12.55 12.70
CA ILE A 13 -9.64 13.16 11.43
C ILE A 13 -8.60 12.96 10.32
N SER A 14 -7.36 12.67 10.66
CA SER A 14 -6.33 12.37 9.67
C SER A 14 -6.52 11.01 8.98
N LEU A 15 -7.47 10.15 9.47
CA LEU A 15 -7.81 8.87 8.84
C LEU A 15 -8.41 9.04 7.44
N VAL A 16 -8.10 8.08 6.57
CA VAL A 16 -8.52 8.10 5.16
C VAL A 16 -10.04 8.22 5.01
N LYS A 17 -10.82 7.56 5.88
CA LYS A 17 -12.29 7.62 5.84
C LYS A 17 -12.83 9.05 5.92
N TYR A 18 -12.19 9.95 6.69
CA TYR A 18 -12.58 11.35 6.80
C TYR A 18 -12.06 12.22 5.66
N LYS A 19 -10.99 11.79 4.97
CA LYS A 19 -10.47 12.48 3.78
C LYS A 19 -11.25 12.17 2.49
N ILE A 20 -11.94 11.03 2.46
CA ILE A 20 -12.76 10.59 1.29
C ILE A 20 -14.16 11.21 1.36
N MET A 21 -14.61 11.65 2.53
CA MET A 21 -15.89 12.34 2.67
C MET A 21 -15.86 13.66 1.88
N SER A 22 -16.97 13.98 1.24
CA SER A 22 -17.13 15.24 0.49
C SER A 22 -17.05 16.41 1.46
N GLY A 23 -15.86 17.01 1.63
CA GLY A 23 -15.59 18.09 2.53
C GLY A 23 -14.40 17.85 3.47
N ASN A 24 -14.11 18.83 4.32
CA ASN A 24 -13.14 18.68 5.39
C ASN A 24 -13.75 17.75 6.48
N GLY A 25 -13.06 16.71 6.91
CA GLY A 25 -13.56 15.76 7.93
C GLY A 25 -14.00 16.41 9.24
N ILE A 26 -13.41 17.55 9.59
CA ILE A 26 -13.82 18.38 10.73
C ILE A 26 -15.25 18.91 10.54
N ASP A 27 -15.53 19.47 9.39
CA ASP A 27 -16.83 20.07 9.11
C ASP A 27 -17.92 19.02 9.06
N VAL A 28 -17.62 17.84 8.52
CA VAL A 28 -18.55 16.69 8.49
C VAL A 28 -18.89 16.21 9.91
N LEU A 29 -17.94 16.03 10.80
CA LEU A 29 -18.18 15.58 12.18
C LEU A 29 -18.93 16.64 12.99
N ARG A 30 -18.68 17.93 12.72
CA ARG A 30 -19.44 19.03 13.31
C ARG A 30 -20.89 19.01 12.84
N GLU A 31 -21.12 18.87 11.54
CA GLU A 31 -22.46 18.76 10.98
C GLU A 31 -23.23 17.60 11.61
N TRP A 32 -22.62 16.44 11.79
CA TRP A 32 -23.23 15.31 12.48
C TRP A 32 -23.58 15.61 13.95
N THR A 33 -22.75 16.38 14.65
CA THR A 33 -23.09 16.84 16.02
C THR A 33 -24.23 17.85 16.01
N ASP A 34 -24.24 18.77 15.06
CA ASP A 34 -25.32 19.76 14.91
C ASP A 34 -26.64 19.06 14.55
N ASP A 35 -26.63 18.05 13.68
CA ASP A 35 -27.80 17.25 13.33
C ASP A 35 -28.31 16.41 14.51
N PHE A 36 -27.39 15.83 15.28
CA PHE A 36 -27.73 15.14 16.52
C PHE A 36 -28.46 16.09 17.47
N LEU A 37 -27.91 17.24 17.77
CA LEU A 37 -28.57 18.24 18.66
C LEU A 37 -29.92 18.70 18.10
N ARG A 38 -30.02 18.91 16.80
CA ARG A 38 -31.28 19.33 16.14
C ARG A 38 -32.37 18.29 16.25
N GLN A 39 -32.05 17.00 16.10
CA GLN A 39 -32.99 15.88 16.26
C GLN A 39 -33.42 15.74 17.72
N TRP A 40 -32.46 15.78 18.65
CA TRP A 40 -32.73 15.60 20.07
C TRP A 40 -33.45 16.78 20.72
N GLN A 41 -33.30 17.98 20.15
CA GLN A 41 -34.01 19.18 20.64
C GLN A 41 -35.53 18.96 20.65
N LYS A 42 -36.09 18.48 19.54
CA LYS A 42 -37.54 18.22 19.45
C LYS A 42 -37.97 17.09 20.34
N ILE A 43 -37.23 16.00 20.41
CA ILE A 43 -37.50 14.84 21.25
C ILE A 43 -37.47 15.25 22.73
N SER A 44 -36.44 16.00 23.11
CA SER A 44 -36.32 16.57 24.48
C SER A 44 -37.49 17.47 24.85
N ALA A 45 -37.95 18.32 23.95
CA ALA A 45 -39.07 19.23 24.18
C ALA A 45 -40.39 18.48 24.34
N ILE A 46 -40.68 17.45 23.51
CA ILE A 46 -41.93 16.72 23.52
C ILE A 46 -42.05 15.78 24.75
N TYR A 47 -40.97 15.14 25.14
CA TYR A 47 -40.93 14.11 26.17
C TYR A 47 -40.26 14.55 27.47
N ASP A 48 -39.97 15.83 27.64
CA ASP A 48 -39.26 16.43 28.79
C ASP A 48 -37.98 15.67 29.18
N ILE A 49 -37.11 15.42 28.16
CA ILE A 49 -35.84 14.72 28.35
C ILE A 49 -34.76 15.73 28.61
N GLU A 50 -34.00 15.55 29.69
CA GLU A 50 -32.81 16.33 29.99
C GLU A 50 -31.61 15.60 29.37
N ILE A 51 -30.85 16.29 28.52
CA ILE A 51 -29.63 15.79 27.85
C ILE A 51 -28.44 16.36 28.55
N ASN A 52 -27.54 15.52 29.04
CA ASN A 52 -26.29 15.95 29.68
C ASN A 52 -25.09 15.46 28.90
N PHE A 53 -24.17 16.36 28.62
CA PHE A 53 -22.83 16.07 28.16
C PHE A 53 -21.84 16.32 29.30
N ILE A 54 -21.08 15.33 29.68
CA ILE A 54 -20.22 15.38 30.85
C ILE A 54 -18.82 14.95 30.47
N VAL A 55 -17.84 15.78 30.77
CA VAL A 55 -16.42 15.50 30.65
C VAL A 55 -15.82 15.53 32.05
N LYS A 56 -15.24 14.42 32.47
CA LYS A 56 -14.56 14.30 33.75
C LYS A 56 -13.07 14.04 33.55
N TYR A 57 -12.25 14.74 34.31
CA TYR A 57 -10.81 14.43 34.45
C TYR A 57 -10.51 14.02 35.89
N SER A 58 -9.82 12.87 36.04
CA SER A 58 -9.43 12.32 37.34
C SER A 58 -7.94 11.88 37.30
N PRO A 59 -7.03 12.67 37.90
CA PRO A 59 -5.59 12.39 37.85
C PRO A 59 -5.17 11.10 38.59
N GLU A 60 -5.93 10.66 39.57
CA GLU A 60 -5.61 9.49 40.41
C GLU A 60 -6.04 8.14 39.81
N ASN A 61 -6.67 8.13 38.65
CA ASN A 61 -7.18 6.92 38.03
C ASN A 61 -6.05 6.14 37.35
N CYS A 62 -5.34 5.28 38.12
CA CYS A 62 -4.20 4.50 37.62
C CYS A 62 -4.58 3.38 36.66
N ASP A 63 -5.83 2.88 36.69
CA ASP A 63 -6.29 1.71 35.93
C ASP A 63 -7.29 2.02 34.82
N LYS A 64 -7.66 3.27 34.63
CA LYS A 64 -8.66 3.72 33.63
C LYS A 64 -8.20 4.97 32.91
N ASP A 65 -8.91 5.30 31.81
CA ASP A 65 -8.73 6.58 31.14
C ASP A 65 -8.91 7.73 32.13
N LYS A 66 -7.95 8.63 32.22
CA LYS A 66 -8.02 9.78 33.14
C LYS A 66 -9.07 10.79 32.69
N LEU A 67 -9.33 10.86 31.40
CA LEU A 67 -10.37 11.69 30.80
C LEU A 67 -11.54 10.81 30.36
N GLU A 68 -12.70 11.03 30.90
CA GLU A 68 -13.90 10.26 30.64
C GLU A 68 -15.01 11.16 30.11
N LEU A 69 -15.72 10.73 29.06
CA LEU A 69 -16.82 11.44 28.45
C LEU A 69 -18.10 10.62 28.49
N TYR A 70 -19.20 11.29 28.88
CA TYR A 70 -20.50 10.66 29.03
C TYR A 70 -21.60 11.50 28.39
N ILE A 71 -22.62 10.82 27.87
CA ILE A 71 -23.93 11.38 27.53
C ILE A 71 -24.96 10.75 28.45
N VAL A 72 -25.67 11.58 29.21
CA VAL A 72 -26.69 11.11 30.15
C VAL A 72 -28.03 11.71 29.78
N PHE A 73 -28.99 10.84 29.55
CA PHE A 73 -30.38 11.21 29.33
C PHE A 73 -31.17 10.96 30.60
N LYS A 74 -31.84 12.01 31.14
CA LYS A 74 -32.81 11.89 32.24
C LYS A 74 -34.22 12.02 31.68
N TYR A 75 -35.10 11.12 32.06
CA TYR A 75 -36.49 11.04 31.57
C TYR A 75 -37.38 10.36 32.59
N GLU A 76 -38.70 10.61 32.52
CA GLU A 76 -39.67 10.04 33.41
C GLU A 76 -40.35 8.81 32.81
N ASN A 77 -40.61 8.79 31.51
CA ASN A 77 -41.36 7.73 30.82
C ASN A 77 -40.48 6.52 30.46
N THR A 78 -40.73 5.39 31.12
CA THR A 78 -40.00 4.13 30.93
C THR A 78 -40.16 3.49 29.53
N GLN A 79 -41.24 3.81 28.81
CA GLN A 79 -41.49 3.25 27.47
C GLN A 79 -40.54 3.82 26.42
N LEU A 80 -39.80 4.87 26.75
CA LEU A 80 -38.85 5.50 25.81
C LEU A 80 -37.50 4.78 25.68
N ILE A 81 -37.15 3.89 26.60
CA ILE A 81 -35.80 3.29 26.68
C ILE A 81 -35.36 2.66 25.35
N ASP A 82 -36.19 1.78 24.79
CA ASP A 82 -35.81 1.07 23.55
C ASP A 82 -35.75 2.00 22.35
N TYR A 83 -36.63 3.00 22.30
CA TYR A 83 -36.64 4.00 21.22
C TYR A 83 -35.41 4.89 21.28
N LEU A 84 -34.99 5.35 22.46
CA LEU A 84 -33.81 6.20 22.66
C LEU A 84 -32.53 5.41 22.36
N ASN A 85 -32.44 4.14 22.78
CA ASN A 85 -31.33 3.25 22.42
C ASN A 85 -31.22 3.04 20.90
N ASN A 86 -32.34 2.81 20.24
CA ASN A 86 -32.33 2.63 18.78
C ASN A 86 -31.96 3.93 18.06
N LEU A 87 -32.39 5.08 18.53
CA LEU A 87 -32.06 6.37 17.98
C LEU A 87 -30.55 6.68 18.13
N MET A 88 -29.99 6.39 19.30
CA MET A 88 -28.55 6.53 19.52
C MET A 88 -27.71 5.66 18.57
N LYS A 89 -28.11 4.39 18.39
CA LYS A 89 -27.45 3.47 17.47
C LYS A 89 -27.58 3.87 16.00
N ALA A 90 -28.68 4.49 15.63
CA ALA A 90 -28.95 4.98 14.27
C ALA A 90 -28.30 6.34 13.98
N SER A 91 -27.73 7.00 14.98
CA SER A 91 -27.07 8.29 14.82
C SER A 91 -25.77 8.15 14.03
N GLN A 92 -25.51 9.05 13.08
CA GLN A 92 -24.24 9.15 12.37
C GLN A 92 -23.05 9.32 13.30
N LEU A 93 -23.25 9.87 14.49
CA LEU A 93 -22.20 9.97 15.51
C LEU A 93 -21.66 8.59 15.91
N SER A 94 -22.51 7.55 15.94
CA SER A 94 -22.09 6.19 16.27
C SER A 94 -21.17 5.56 15.22
N ASP A 95 -21.09 6.11 14.01
CA ASP A 95 -20.16 5.67 12.97
C ASP A 95 -18.74 6.22 13.18
N ALA A 96 -18.61 7.36 13.86
CA ALA A 96 -17.34 8.01 14.13
C ALA A 96 -16.84 7.79 15.56
N TYR A 97 -17.78 7.80 16.51
CA TYR A 97 -17.49 7.66 17.94
C TYR A 97 -17.97 6.32 18.44
N LYS A 98 -17.16 5.62 19.19
CA LYS A 98 -17.59 4.40 19.86
C LYS A 98 -18.33 4.79 21.15
N ILE A 99 -19.67 4.80 21.08
CA ILE A 99 -20.56 5.19 22.18
C ILE A 99 -21.22 3.93 22.72
N GLU A 100 -20.91 3.55 23.96
CA GLU A 100 -21.41 2.32 24.58
C GLU A 100 -22.35 2.61 25.73
N PRO A 101 -23.52 1.95 25.82
CA PRO A 101 -24.39 2.05 26.97
C PRO A 101 -23.70 1.40 28.18
N ILE A 102 -23.87 2.00 29.36
CA ILE A 102 -23.37 1.47 30.63
C ILE A 102 -24.51 1.30 31.63
N ASP A 103 -24.44 0.21 32.40
CA ASP A 103 -25.51 -0.18 33.34
C ASP A 103 -25.33 0.45 34.74
N TYR A 104 -24.31 1.25 34.95
CA TYR A 104 -24.07 1.93 36.21
C TYR A 104 -24.20 3.45 36.03
N ILE A 105 -24.57 4.15 37.11
CA ILE A 105 -24.65 5.60 37.11
C ILE A 105 -23.29 6.16 37.55
N PRO A 106 -22.53 6.82 36.64
CA PRO A 106 -21.29 7.49 37.02
C PRO A 106 -21.58 8.62 37.99
N PHE A 107 -20.63 9.03 38.81
CA PHE A 107 -20.68 10.20 39.71
C PHE A 107 -21.69 10.10 40.86
N GLN A 108 -22.25 8.96 41.20
CA GLN A 108 -23.29 8.80 42.18
C GLN A 108 -22.89 9.26 43.59
N ASN A 109 -21.62 9.13 43.93
CA ASN A 109 -21.04 9.48 45.24
C ASN A 109 -20.04 10.63 45.16
N GLU A 110 -19.92 11.31 44.02
CA GLU A 110 -18.93 12.38 43.82
C GLU A 110 -19.56 13.72 44.14
N THR A 111 -18.85 14.48 44.96
CA THR A 111 -19.28 15.82 45.37
C THR A 111 -18.15 16.81 45.23
N PHE A 112 -18.51 18.03 44.83
CA PHE A 112 -17.57 19.15 44.67
C PHE A 112 -17.98 20.29 45.59
N ASN A 113 -17.00 21.08 46.03
CA ASN A 113 -17.22 22.22 46.90
C ASN A 113 -17.58 23.50 46.15
N GLU A 114 -17.33 23.56 44.88
CA GLU A 114 -17.56 24.73 44.04
C GLU A 114 -18.20 24.34 42.72
N LYS A 115 -19.15 25.18 42.26
CA LYS A 115 -19.78 25.06 40.97
C LYS A 115 -19.75 26.41 40.28
N ILE A 116 -19.27 26.49 39.06
CA ILE A 116 -19.20 27.69 38.25
C ILE A 116 -20.18 27.54 37.08
N HIS A 117 -21.13 28.47 37.00
CA HIS A 117 -22.10 28.54 35.90
C HIS A 117 -21.72 29.60 34.88
N LEU A 118 -21.94 29.26 33.61
CA LEU A 118 -21.88 30.21 32.51
C LEU A 118 -23.19 30.99 32.46
N LYS A 119 -23.05 32.29 32.34
CA LYS A 119 -24.18 33.22 32.17
C LYS A 119 -23.89 34.16 31.01
N LYS A 120 -24.90 34.46 30.20
CA LYS A 120 -24.85 35.57 29.25
C LYS A 120 -24.65 36.86 29.98
N CYS A 121 -23.76 37.74 29.47
CA CYS A 121 -23.48 39.02 30.09
C CYS A 121 -24.74 39.89 30.09
N GLU A 122 -25.17 40.28 31.28
CA GLU A 122 -26.31 41.16 31.48
C GLU A 122 -25.86 42.58 31.73
N ARG A 123 -26.44 43.53 31.00
CA ARG A 123 -26.17 44.93 31.19
C ARG A 123 -27.42 45.65 31.62
N LYS A 124 -27.28 46.54 32.62
CA LYS A 124 -28.33 47.37 33.15
C LYS A 124 -28.06 48.81 32.77
N ARG A 125 -29.11 49.48 32.31
CA ARG A 125 -29.10 50.98 32.21
C ARG A 125 -30.31 51.55 32.83
N SER A 126 -30.12 52.51 33.79
CA SER A 126 -31.21 53.34 34.37
C SER A 126 -31.46 54.52 33.48
N SER A 127 -32.69 54.75 33.04
CA SER A 127 -33.10 55.96 32.34
C SER A 127 -34.03 56.75 33.21
N ASP A 128 -33.78 58.04 33.37
CA ASP A 128 -34.71 58.92 34.07
C ASP A 128 -35.91 59.22 33.17
N ILE A 129 -37.09 58.85 33.65
CA ILE A 129 -38.36 59.25 33.04
C ILE A 129 -38.80 60.51 33.89
N GLY A 130 -39.02 61.64 33.22
CA GLY A 130 -39.43 62.86 33.91
C GLY A 130 -40.59 62.56 34.85
N ASN A 131 -40.47 62.97 36.13
CA ASN A 131 -41.27 62.77 37.32
C ASN A 131 -40.70 61.75 38.30
N ASP A 132 -39.41 61.70 38.58
CA ASP A 132 -38.78 60.90 39.65
C ASP A 132 -38.90 59.39 39.55
N GLU A 133 -39.43 58.85 38.44
CA GLU A 133 -39.44 57.42 38.21
C GLU A 133 -38.24 57.00 37.36
N LYS A 134 -37.39 56.10 37.90
CA LYS A 134 -36.29 55.43 37.17
C LYS A 134 -36.76 54.12 36.66
N ILE A 135 -36.69 53.89 35.36
CA ILE A 135 -36.88 52.58 34.79
C ILE A 135 -35.51 51.96 34.48
N ASP A 136 -35.26 50.82 35.05
CA ASP A 136 -34.10 49.99 34.74
C ASP A 136 -34.34 49.13 33.49
N LEU A 137 -33.58 49.40 32.46
CA LEU A 137 -33.58 48.57 31.22
C LEU A 137 -32.43 47.61 31.27
N PHE A 138 -32.77 46.36 31.07
CA PHE A 138 -31.80 45.27 31.02
C PHE A 138 -31.74 44.71 29.60
N TYR A 139 -30.57 44.36 29.14
CA TYR A 139 -30.37 43.63 27.90
C TYR A 139 -29.28 42.58 28.06
N VAL A 140 -29.35 41.51 27.27
CA VAL A 140 -28.40 40.43 27.27
C VAL A 140 -27.67 40.41 25.93
N GLU A 141 -26.36 40.30 25.96
CA GLU A 141 -25.55 40.15 24.73
C GLU A 141 -25.71 38.75 24.14
N THR A 142 -26.00 38.69 22.83
CA THR A 142 -26.02 37.44 22.10
C THR A 142 -24.61 37.03 21.68
N TRP A 143 -24.34 35.77 21.63
CA TRP A 143 -23.04 35.24 21.21
C TRP A 143 -23.01 34.89 19.74
N GLU A 144 -21.82 35.00 19.14
CA GLU A 144 -21.51 34.35 17.88
C GLU A 144 -20.52 33.24 18.20
N SER A 145 -20.85 32.00 17.79
CA SER A 145 -20.02 30.84 18.07
C SER A 145 -18.80 30.79 17.19
N ASN A 146 -17.71 30.22 17.71
CA ASN A 146 -16.47 29.99 16.97
C ASN A 146 -16.63 28.74 16.12
N LYS A 147 -16.79 28.93 14.80
CA LYS A 147 -16.94 27.83 13.83
C LYS A 147 -15.76 26.85 13.81
N ASN A 148 -14.63 27.21 14.42
CA ASN A 148 -13.43 26.36 14.47
C ASN A 148 -13.26 25.62 15.80
N SER A 149 -14.16 25.81 16.78
CA SER A 149 -14.10 25.15 18.08
C SER A 149 -14.19 23.61 17.95
N ARG A 150 -13.38 22.89 18.71
CA ARG A 150 -13.35 21.43 18.84
C ARG A 150 -13.35 21.01 20.32
N LEU A 151 -13.40 21.96 21.25
CA LEU A 151 -13.18 21.81 22.70
C LEU A 151 -11.83 21.18 23.07
N MET A 152 -10.86 21.18 22.14
CA MET A 152 -9.55 20.56 22.39
C MET A 152 -8.73 21.30 23.41
N ASP A 153 -8.89 22.63 23.51
CA ASP A 153 -8.18 23.44 24.50
C ASP A 153 -8.69 23.14 25.91
N LEU A 154 -10.00 22.86 26.06
CA LEU A 154 -10.56 22.38 27.33
C LEU A 154 -9.93 21.05 27.75
N TYR A 155 -9.93 20.04 26.85
CA TYR A 155 -9.40 18.71 27.17
C TYR A 155 -7.92 18.77 27.54
N LYS A 156 -7.09 19.45 26.75
CA LYS A 156 -5.67 19.63 27.01
C LYS A 156 -5.42 20.42 28.31
N THR A 157 -6.25 21.41 28.60
CA THR A 157 -6.11 22.19 29.83
C THR A 157 -6.46 21.35 31.05
N MET A 158 -7.50 20.52 31.00
CA MET A 158 -7.83 19.59 32.07
C MET A 158 -6.67 18.63 32.36
N GLU A 159 -6.07 18.04 31.31
CA GLU A 159 -4.90 17.15 31.46
C GLU A 159 -3.67 17.87 32.05
N ASN A 160 -3.38 19.09 31.57
CA ASN A 160 -2.20 19.86 31.99
C ASN A 160 -2.30 20.36 33.43
N LEU A 161 -3.50 20.75 33.86
CA LEU A 161 -3.71 21.20 35.23
C LEU A 161 -3.64 20.04 36.24
N ASN A 162 -3.82 18.81 35.77
CA ASN A 162 -3.73 17.60 36.57
C ASN A 162 -4.52 17.64 37.89
N THR A 163 -5.70 18.25 37.86
CA THR A 163 -6.60 18.43 39.00
C THR A 163 -7.99 17.93 38.67
N GLU A 164 -8.65 17.24 39.58
CA GLU A 164 -9.99 16.71 39.36
C GLU A 164 -10.98 17.81 39.07
N ALA A 165 -11.67 17.71 37.94
CA ALA A 165 -12.71 18.64 37.52
C ALA A 165 -13.72 17.97 36.60
N VAL A 166 -14.95 18.50 36.59
CA VAL A 166 -16.02 18.04 35.70
C VAL A 166 -16.59 19.22 34.94
N TYR A 167 -16.63 19.10 33.62
CA TYR A 167 -17.35 19.98 32.72
C TYR A 167 -18.68 19.35 32.37
N ARG A 168 -19.79 20.05 32.54
CA ARG A 168 -21.13 19.56 32.27
C ARG A 168 -21.93 20.58 31.47
N VAL A 169 -22.60 20.12 30.40
CA VAL A 169 -23.59 20.86 29.65
C VAL A 169 -24.94 20.15 29.81
N VAL A 170 -25.93 20.86 30.29
CA VAL A 170 -27.30 20.36 30.41
C VAL A 170 -28.17 21.08 29.40
N LEU A 171 -28.94 20.31 28.63
CA LEU A 171 -29.83 20.81 27.59
C LEU A 171 -31.26 20.28 27.81
N LYS A 172 -32.22 21.17 27.77
CA LYS A 172 -33.65 20.85 27.66
C LYS A 172 -34.24 21.53 26.44
N GLY A 173 -34.84 20.78 25.56
CA GLY A 173 -35.48 21.30 24.35
C GLY A 173 -36.66 22.21 24.70
N VAL A 174 -36.87 23.23 23.89
CA VAL A 174 -38.01 24.15 24.04
C VAL A 174 -38.93 23.99 22.86
N ASP A 175 -40.22 23.71 23.12
CA ASP A 175 -41.25 23.49 22.10
C ASP A 175 -41.94 24.81 21.70
N SER A 176 -42.10 25.75 22.64
CA SER A 176 -42.75 27.03 22.41
C SER A 176 -41.89 28.21 22.95
N TYR A 177 -41.93 29.29 22.23
CA TYR A 177 -41.29 30.57 22.64
C TYR A 177 -42.30 31.63 23.11
N GLU A 178 -43.58 31.20 23.29
CA GLU A 178 -44.67 32.13 23.69
C GLU A 178 -44.41 32.81 25.02
N ASP A 179 -43.85 32.10 26.00
CA ASP A 179 -43.46 32.65 27.29
C ASP A 179 -42.37 33.75 27.15
N VAL A 180 -41.43 33.55 26.23
CA VAL A 180 -40.38 34.53 25.95
C VAL A 180 -40.97 35.75 25.28
N TYR A 181 -41.83 35.50 24.28
CA TYR A 181 -42.48 36.58 23.55
C TYR A 181 -43.32 37.47 24.47
N SER A 182 -44.20 36.87 25.29
CA SER A 182 -45.07 37.58 26.23
C SER A 182 -44.29 38.40 27.29
N SER A 183 -43.11 37.90 27.69
CA SER A 183 -42.25 38.61 28.66
C SER A 183 -41.59 39.84 28.08
N LEU A 184 -41.35 39.88 26.77
CA LEU A 184 -40.64 40.98 26.07
C LEU A 184 -41.59 41.95 25.34
N GLU A 185 -42.85 41.58 25.16
CA GLU A 185 -43.83 42.42 24.45
C GLU A 185 -43.92 43.85 25.00
N LYS A 186 -44.19 44.00 26.31
CA LYS A 186 -44.28 45.31 26.97
C LYS A 186 -42.94 46.11 26.92
N PRO A 187 -41.77 45.53 27.23
CA PRO A 187 -40.49 46.20 27.08
C PRO A 187 -40.20 46.69 25.65
N ILE A 188 -40.58 45.85 24.63
CA ILE A 188 -40.39 46.21 23.21
C ILE A 188 -41.31 47.40 22.84
N GLU A 189 -42.59 47.35 23.26
CA GLU A 189 -43.51 48.44 23.01
C GLU A 189 -43.03 49.77 23.65
N TYR A 190 -42.58 49.70 24.91
CA TYR A 190 -42.00 50.86 25.60
C TYR A 190 -40.76 51.41 24.84
N LEU A 191 -39.84 50.55 24.43
CA LEU A 191 -38.63 50.95 23.68
C LEU A 191 -38.96 51.53 22.31
N LYS A 192 -39.97 51.00 21.61
CA LYS A 192 -40.47 51.51 20.33
C LYS A 192 -41.03 52.91 20.49
N ASN A 193 -41.86 53.10 21.51
CA ASN A 193 -42.43 54.40 21.80
C ASN A 193 -41.32 55.45 22.14
N LYS A 194 -40.27 55.05 22.86
CA LYS A 194 -39.18 55.93 23.23
C LYS A 194 -38.17 56.18 22.08
N SER A 195 -37.95 55.23 21.21
CA SER A 195 -37.12 55.39 20.04
C SER A 195 -37.77 56.18 18.89
N ASN A 196 -39.12 56.14 18.82
CA ASN A 196 -39.93 56.82 17.80
C ASN A 196 -40.51 58.18 18.23
N ASN A 197 -40.52 58.48 19.52
CA ASN A 197 -40.98 59.79 19.98
C ASN A 197 -39.87 60.80 19.67
N ASP A 198 -40.04 61.56 18.61
CA ASP A 198 -39.56 62.90 18.44
C ASP A 198 -40.25 63.76 19.47
N GLU A 199 -39.85 63.71 20.71
CA GLU A 199 -40.25 64.75 21.65
C GLU A 199 -39.57 66.03 21.18
N SER A 200 -40.26 66.73 20.29
CA SER A 200 -40.04 68.12 20.04
C SER A 200 -40.57 68.91 21.29
N ASN A 201 -39.79 68.93 22.37
CA ASN A 201 -39.98 69.80 23.40
C ASN A 201 -39.62 71.25 22.85
N ILE A 202 -40.58 71.90 22.27
CA ILE A 202 -40.50 73.31 21.93
C ILE A 202 -40.47 74.12 23.24
N ILE A 203 -39.29 74.22 23.81
CA ILE A 203 -39.01 75.33 24.75
C ILE A 203 -38.83 76.61 23.90
N LYS A 204 -39.85 77.36 23.76
CA LYS A 204 -39.77 78.74 23.27
C LYS A 204 -38.98 79.61 24.28
N LEU A 205 -37.70 79.69 24.02
CA LEU A 205 -36.89 80.79 24.56
C LEU A 205 -36.06 81.31 23.37
N THR A 206 -36.38 82.56 23.06
CA THR A 206 -35.71 83.48 22.16
C THR A 206 -34.32 83.09 21.67
N ASP A 207 -34.16 83.05 20.33
CA ASP A 207 -32.95 83.31 19.60
C ASP A 207 -31.81 82.29 19.73
N TYR A 208 -32.09 81.01 19.50
CA TYR A 208 -31.12 80.11 18.85
C TYR A 208 -31.85 78.75 18.62
N GLN A 209 -32.31 78.47 17.43
CA GLN A 209 -32.76 77.13 17.02
C GLN A 209 -31.57 76.27 16.95
N ARG A 210 -31.32 75.40 17.91
CA ARG A 210 -30.63 74.15 17.77
C ARG A 210 -31.68 73.00 17.82
N GLU A 211 -32.04 72.52 16.68
CA GLU A 211 -32.65 71.18 16.57
C GLU A 211 -31.71 70.20 17.17
N SER A 212 -31.88 69.75 18.39
CA SER A 212 -31.24 68.55 18.92
C SER A 212 -32.16 67.35 18.61
N ASN A 213 -31.95 66.75 17.46
CA ASN A 213 -32.46 65.38 17.18
C ASN A 213 -31.75 64.47 18.15
N ASN A 214 -32.13 64.40 19.41
CA ASN A 214 -31.72 63.42 20.37
C ASN A 214 -32.61 62.17 20.24
N LYS A 215 -32.45 61.41 19.13
CA LYS A 215 -32.87 60.00 19.15
C LYS A 215 -32.10 59.36 20.25
N ASP A 216 -32.78 58.73 21.22
CA ASP A 216 -32.08 57.94 22.22
C ASP A 216 -31.47 56.72 21.53
N ALA A 217 -30.22 56.89 21.04
CA ALA A 217 -29.46 55.87 20.31
C ALA A 217 -29.39 54.56 21.11
N PHE A 218 -29.38 54.69 22.42
CA PHE A 218 -29.27 53.54 23.32
C PHE A 218 -30.55 52.71 23.39
N SER A 219 -31.73 53.35 23.52
CA SER A 219 -33.02 52.66 23.46
C SER A 219 -33.18 51.92 22.10
N SER A 220 -32.71 52.53 21.03
CA SER A 220 -32.71 51.90 19.71
C SER A 220 -31.78 50.65 19.64
N GLU A 221 -30.66 50.69 20.32
CA GLU A 221 -29.69 49.54 20.39
C GLU A 221 -30.29 48.41 21.22
N ILE A 222 -30.89 48.68 22.38
CA ILE A 222 -31.59 47.69 23.20
C ILE A 222 -32.77 47.09 22.44
N LEU A 223 -33.58 47.89 21.76
CA LEU A 223 -34.69 47.42 20.94
C LEU A 223 -34.19 46.46 19.83
N ARG A 224 -33.16 46.79 19.13
CA ARG A 224 -32.56 45.91 18.12
C ARG A 224 -32.06 44.62 18.73
N SER A 225 -31.49 44.62 19.93
CA SER A 225 -31.08 43.43 20.64
C SER A 225 -32.25 42.52 20.98
N TYR A 226 -33.34 43.08 21.47
CA TYR A 226 -34.59 42.34 21.78
C TYR A 226 -35.20 41.74 20.51
N GLU A 227 -35.32 42.53 19.44
CA GLU A 227 -35.88 42.06 18.17
C GLU A 227 -34.99 40.97 17.52
N LYS A 228 -33.64 41.11 17.59
CA LYS A 228 -32.70 40.11 17.14
C LYS A 228 -32.87 38.82 17.92
N PHE A 229 -32.99 38.85 19.24
CA PHE A 229 -33.17 37.69 20.07
C PHE A 229 -34.52 37.00 19.77
N LEU A 230 -35.63 37.68 19.71
CA LEU A 230 -36.92 37.12 19.35
C LEU A 230 -36.92 36.47 17.97
N LYS A 231 -36.27 37.12 17.00
CA LYS A 231 -36.11 36.56 15.67
C LYS A 231 -35.27 35.27 15.69
N SER A 232 -34.22 35.25 16.45
CA SER A 232 -33.37 34.05 16.59
C SER A 232 -34.10 32.87 17.24
N VAL A 233 -34.84 33.15 18.32
CA VAL A 233 -35.64 32.11 19.05
C VAL A 233 -36.80 31.59 18.20
N SER A 234 -37.42 32.43 17.37
CA SER A 234 -38.50 32.03 16.48
C SER A 234 -38.06 31.28 15.22
N SER A 235 -36.82 31.43 14.80
CA SER A 235 -36.31 30.88 13.56
C SER A 235 -35.38 29.67 13.73
N SER A 236 -34.91 29.37 14.93
CA SER A 236 -33.93 28.33 15.24
C SER A 236 -34.41 27.41 16.35
N PRO A 237 -34.01 26.15 16.36
CA PRO A 237 -34.16 25.26 17.50
C PRO A 237 -33.53 25.87 18.74
N CYS A 238 -34.23 25.82 19.88
CA CYS A 238 -33.80 26.42 21.13
C CYS A 238 -33.75 25.40 22.26
N PHE A 239 -32.85 25.67 23.20
CA PHE A 239 -32.68 24.92 24.42
C PHE A 239 -32.71 25.86 25.62
N LYS A 240 -33.25 25.37 26.72
CA LYS A 240 -32.85 25.84 28.03
C LYS A 240 -31.58 25.11 28.40
N ALA A 241 -30.51 25.82 28.70
CA ALA A 241 -29.22 25.20 28.94
C ALA A 241 -28.50 25.73 30.19
N ASN A 242 -27.74 24.85 30.84
CA ASN A 242 -26.73 25.21 31.82
C ASN A 242 -25.36 24.65 31.35
N VAL A 243 -24.36 25.50 31.36
CA VAL A 243 -22.94 25.12 31.17
C VAL A 243 -22.22 25.34 32.49
N MET A 244 -21.65 24.27 33.04
CA MET A 244 -21.14 24.25 34.41
C MET A 244 -19.79 23.59 34.49
N ILE A 245 -18.96 24.08 35.45
CA ILE A 245 -17.73 23.41 35.85
C ILE A 245 -17.81 23.15 37.36
N TYR A 246 -17.54 21.92 37.73
CA TYR A 246 -17.44 21.46 39.10
C TYR A 246 -15.97 21.25 39.45
N THR A 247 -15.54 21.78 40.59
CA THR A 247 -14.14 21.67 41.05
C THR A 247 -14.07 21.88 42.55
N ASN A 248 -12.94 21.48 43.13
CA ASN A 248 -12.57 21.80 44.52
C ASN A 248 -11.52 22.93 44.58
N ASP A 249 -11.12 23.47 43.43
CA ASP A 249 -10.14 24.58 43.31
C ASP A 249 -10.69 25.69 42.43
N THR A 250 -10.94 26.86 43.03
CA THR A 250 -11.48 28.05 42.35
C THR A 250 -10.60 28.52 41.20
N ILE A 251 -9.28 28.41 41.33
CA ILE A 251 -8.34 28.86 40.28
C ILE A 251 -8.48 27.96 39.07
N VAL A 252 -8.44 26.66 39.27
CA VAL A 252 -8.63 25.65 38.23
C VAL A 252 -9.97 25.85 37.53
N GLY A 253 -11.05 26.02 38.31
CA GLY A 253 -12.36 26.25 37.77
C GLY A 253 -12.48 27.48 36.88
N ASN A 254 -11.87 28.59 37.30
CA ASN A 254 -11.83 29.83 36.48
C ASN A 254 -10.98 29.65 35.21
N ILE A 255 -9.85 29.00 35.29
CA ILE A 255 -9.02 28.74 34.10
C ILE A 255 -9.81 27.91 33.09
N LEU A 256 -10.38 26.78 33.51
CA LEU A 256 -11.18 25.90 32.64
C LEU A 256 -12.37 26.65 32.04
N PHE A 257 -13.08 27.45 32.88
CA PHE A 257 -14.20 28.22 32.43
C PHE A 257 -13.84 29.21 31.32
N ASN A 258 -12.77 29.98 31.51
CA ASN A 258 -12.32 30.94 30.51
C ASN A 258 -11.75 30.26 29.27
N THR A 259 -11.14 29.09 29.41
CA THR A 259 -10.67 28.28 28.27
C THR A 259 -11.84 27.86 27.41
N VAL A 260 -12.89 27.28 28.01
CA VAL A 260 -14.10 26.89 27.26
C VAL A 260 -14.72 28.08 26.55
N CYS A 261 -14.93 29.17 27.25
CA CYS A 261 -15.57 30.38 26.67
C CYS A 261 -14.71 31.00 25.57
N GLY A 262 -13.38 31.08 25.76
CA GLY A 262 -12.45 31.58 24.75
C GLY A 262 -12.37 30.70 23.49
N GLU A 263 -12.54 29.37 23.62
CA GLU A 263 -12.56 28.46 22.48
C GLU A 263 -13.92 28.48 21.76
N THR A 264 -15.04 28.61 22.49
CA THR A 264 -16.40 28.44 21.92
C THR A 264 -17.05 29.73 21.44
N ILE A 265 -16.72 30.89 22.04
CA ILE A 265 -17.32 32.20 21.73
C ILE A 265 -16.36 33.01 20.88
N GLU A 266 -16.76 33.32 19.64
CA GLU A 266 -15.99 34.22 18.76
C GLU A 266 -16.25 35.69 19.05
N LYS A 267 -17.52 36.03 19.25
CA LYS A 267 -17.94 37.41 19.60
C LYS A 267 -19.02 37.38 20.67
N GLY A 268 -18.91 38.29 21.61
CA GLY A 268 -19.79 38.46 22.76
C GLY A 268 -19.03 38.36 24.06
N ASN A 269 -19.69 38.75 25.16
CA ASN A 269 -19.14 38.70 26.50
C ASN A 269 -19.87 37.65 27.33
N TRP A 270 -19.16 37.08 28.30
CA TRP A 270 -19.71 36.11 29.25
C TRP A 270 -19.42 36.50 30.69
N GLU A 271 -20.22 35.99 31.58
CA GLU A 271 -20.07 36.14 33.03
C GLU A 271 -20.07 34.72 33.66
N ASN A 272 -19.31 34.57 34.72
CA ASN A 272 -19.34 33.37 35.55
C ASN A 272 -20.07 33.65 36.85
N VAL A 273 -20.90 32.70 37.28
CA VAL A 273 -21.50 32.71 38.60
C VAL A 273 -20.88 31.58 39.41
N ILE A 274 -20.07 31.94 40.39
CA ILE A 274 -19.39 30.98 41.26
C ILE A 274 -20.26 30.78 42.51
N VAL A 275 -20.67 29.51 42.70
CA VAL A 275 -21.40 29.08 43.89
C VAL A 275 -20.41 28.27 44.75
N LYS A 276 -20.18 28.78 45.98
CA LYS A 276 -19.23 28.20 46.95
C LYS A 276 -19.95 27.72 48.21
N ASN A 277 -19.28 26.92 49.00
CA ASN A 277 -19.70 26.43 50.32
C ASN A 277 -20.95 25.55 50.25
N GLY A 278 -21.12 24.81 49.17
CA GLY A 278 -22.15 23.81 49.00
C GLY A 278 -21.56 22.43 48.77
N THR A 279 -22.36 21.43 48.85
CA THR A 279 -22.08 20.09 48.34
C THR A 279 -22.82 19.91 47.05
N PHE A 280 -22.08 19.86 45.90
CA PHE A 280 -22.69 19.81 44.59
C PHE A 280 -22.45 18.44 43.98
N HIS A 281 -23.57 17.80 43.55
CA HIS A 281 -23.52 16.56 42.81
C HIS A 281 -23.54 16.81 41.30
N VAL A 282 -22.72 16.08 40.58
CA VAL A 282 -22.58 16.27 39.13
C VAL A 282 -23.90 16.03 38.38
N LEU A 283 -24.78 15.21 38.93
CA LEU A 283 -26.08 14.84 38.31
C LEU A 283 -27.29 15.56 38.91
N ASP A 284 -27.09 16.69 39.61
CA ASP A 284 -28.23 17.51 40.08
C ASP A 284 -29.16 17.93 38.90
N GLU A 285 -30.42 18.20 39.21
CA GLU A 285 -31.39 18.62 38.19
C GLU A 285 -31.00 19.95 37.55
N TYR A 286 -31.59 20.23 36.38
CA TYR A 286 -31.44 21.51 35.69
C TYR A 286 -31.87 22.64 36.67
N GLU A 287 -31.03 23.63 36.84
CA GLU A 287 -31.30 24.79 37.68
C GLU A 287 -31.83 25.95 36.85
N GLU A 288 -33.01 26.44 37.19
CA GLU A 288 -33.44 27.74 36.68
C GLU A 288 -32.71 28.86 37.43
N LEU A 289 -31.84 29.62 36.75
CA LEU A 289 -31.12 30.76 37.28
C LEU A 289 -32.07 31.99 37.56
N SER A 290 -33.38 31.73 37.59
CA SER A 290 -34.44 32.74 37.66
C SER A 290 -34.49 33.54 38.95
N ASN A 291 -33.90 33.07 40.05
CA ASN A 291 -33.95 33.74 41.34
C ASN A 291 -33.03 34.96 41.46
N VAL A 292 -32.18 35.20 40.50
CA VAL A 292 -31.14 36.27 40.51
C VAL A 292 -31.42 37.36 39.46
N MET A 293 -32.52 37.24 38.67
CA MET A 293 -32.77 38.09 37.53
C MET A 293 -34.03 38.88 37.60
N PRO A 294 -34.06 40.11 36.98
CA PRO A 294 -35.32 40.86 36.84
C PRO A 294 -36.38 40.00 36.14
N LYS A 295 -37.64 40.14 36.60
CA LYS A 295 -38.74 39.32 36.04
C LYS A 295 -38.94 39.48 34.53
N THR A 296 -38.57 40.60 33.98
CA THR A 296 -38.66 40.95 32.55
C THR A 296 -37.66 40.17 31.66
N LEU A 297 -36.57 39.67 32.24
CA LEU A 297 -35.55 38.91 31.49
C LEU A 297 -35.46 37.43 31.93
N LYS A 298 -36.47 36.97 32.65
CA LYS A 298 -36.52 35.64 33.30
C LYS A 298 -36.04 34.49 32.40
N TYR A 299 -36.36 34.57 31.13
CA TYR A 299 -36.10 33.47 30.19
C TYR A 299 -34.86 33.68 29.35
N TRP A 300 -34.54 34.95 29.02
CA TRP A 300 -33.46 35.24 28.05
C TRP A 300 -32.09 34.63 28.39
N PRO A 301 -31.59 34.78 29.59
CA PRO A 301 -30.26 34.28 29.94
C PRO A 301 -30.10 32.76 29.94
N THR A 302 -31.21 32.03 30.01
CA THR A 302 -31.26 30.57 30.05
C THR A 302 -31.64 29.94 28.70
N TYR A 303 -32.08 30.76 27.74
CA TYR A 303 -32.44 30.33 26.39
C TYR A 303 -31.26 30.53 25.48
N TYR A 304 -30.92 29.45 24.80
CA TYR A 304 -29.82 29.42 23.79
C TYR A 304 -30.35 28.87 22.48
N THR A 305 -30.07 29.54 21.38
CA THR A 305 -30.28 28.95 20.05
C THR A 305 -29.30 27.83 19.84
N LEU A 306 -29.59 26.92 18.90
CA LEU A 306 -28.65 25.85 18.52
C LEU A 306 -27.28 26.44 18.16
N ASP A 307 -27.22 27.56 17.44
CA ASP A 307 -25.97 28.18 17.04
C ASP A 307 -25.15 28.74 18.21
N GLU A 308 -25.81 29.12 19.32
CA GLU A 308 -25.12 29.60 20.52
C GLU A 308 -24.58 28.45 21.38
N ILE A 309 -25.26 27.31 21.44
CA ILE A 309 -24.95 26.25 22.41
C ILE A 309 -24.18 25.06 21.82
N LYS A 310 -24.26 24.88 20.49
CA LYS A 310 -23.69 23.69 19.83
C LYS A 310 -22.18 23.50 20.07
N ASP A 311 -21.43 24.60 20.17
CA ASP A 311 -19.98 24.53 20.36
C ASP A 311 -19.57 24.24 21.80
N PHE A 312 -20.49 24.36 22.77
CA PHE A 312 -20.32 23.86 24.13
C PHE A 312 -20.61 22.36 24.25
N PHE A 313 -21.32 21.79 23.31
CA PHE A 313 -21.64 20.38 23.23
C PHE A 313 -20.89 19.75 22.05
N ARG A 314 -19.54 19.68 22.12
CA ARG A 314 -18.70 19.14 21.07
C ARG A 314 -17.97 17.90 21.57
N PHE A 315 -18.06 16.83 20.77
CA PHE A 315 -17.25 15.65 20.99
C PHE A 315 -15.80 15.92 20.52
N PRO A 316 -14.79 15.41 21.26
CA PRO A 316 -13.40 15.60 20.86
C PRO A 316 -13.13 14.91 19.55
N MET A 317 -12.34 15.53 18.71
CA MET A 317 -11.86 14.97 17.45
C MET A 317 -10.38 15.34 17.31
N LEU A 318 -9.54 14.33 17.06
CA LEU A 318 -8.10 14.51 16.95
C LEU A 318 -7.71 14.89 15.54
N TYR A 319 -6.76 15.79 15.43
CA TYR A 319 -6.09 16.11 14.19
C TYR A 319 -4.65 15.56 14.24
N ASP A 320 -3.97 15.55 13.10
CA ASP A 320 -2.65 14.94 12.93
C ASP A 320 -1.66 15.26 14.06
N GLY A 321 -1.22 14.24 14.79
CA GLY A 321 -0.29 14.38 15.90
C GLY A 321 -0.88 14.81 17.25
N GLU A 322 -2.16 15.19 17.32
CA GLU A 322 -2.82 15.50 18.60
C GLU A 322 -3.04 14.23 19.43
N HIS A 323 -2.91 14.38 20.74
CA HIS A 323 -3.15 13.32 21.71
C HIS A 323 -3.92 13.89 22.90
N ILE A 324 -4.90 13.14 23.36
CA ILE A 324 -5.54 13.30 24.68
C ILE A 324 -5.64 11.92 25.33
N GLU A 325 -5.80 11.87 26.65
CA GLU A 325 -5.86 10.61 27.44
C GLU A 325 -7.21 9.87 27.27
N ILE A 326 -7.70 9.80 26.05
CA ILE A 326 -8.84 8.96 25.65
C ILE A 326 -8.37 8.02 24.57
N GLN A 327 -8.89 6.79 24.58
CA GLN A 327 -8.53 5.80 23.56
C GLN A 327 -8.90 6.32 22.18
N LYS A 328 -7.89 6.43 21.31
CA LYS A 328 -8.09 6.73 19.90
C LYS A 328 -8.85 5.60 19.23
N GLU A 329 -9.63 5.91 18.22
CA GLU A 329 -10.06 4.94 17.25
C GLU A 329 -8.81 4.24 16.69
N THR A 330 -8.52 3.07 17.21
CA THR A 330 -7.49 2.21 16.66
C THR A 330 -8.19 1.26 15.72
N GLU A 331 -7.63 1.13 14.50
CA GLU A 331 -8.06 0.06 13.63
C GLU A 331 -8.05 -1.26 14.39
N PRO A 332 -9.04 -2.13 14.16
CA PRO A 332 -8.97 -3.48 14.69
C PRO A 332 -7.69 -4.10 14.12
N LYS A 333 -6.63 -4.11 14.90
CA LYS A 333 -5.38 -4.75 14.54
C LYS A 333 -5.68 -6.23 14.51
N LYS A 334 -5.97 -6.77 13.33
CA LYS A 334 -5.93 -8.20 13.08
C LYS A 334 -4.47 -8.65 13.11
N PHE A 335 -3.87 -8.63 14.28
CA PHE A 335 -2.60 -9.28 14.53
C PHE A 335 -2.89 -10.76 14.72
N GLY A 336 -2.84 -11.48 13.67
CA GLY A 336 -3.00 -12.93 13.68
C GLY A 336 -2.73 -13.44 12.28
N GLY A 337 -1.60 -14.12 12.09
CA GLY A 337 -1.18 -14.64 10.81
C GLY A 337 -0.01 -15.59 10.97
N ASP A 338 0.36 -16.18 9.87
CA ASP A 338 1.38 -17.24 9.81
C ASP A 338 2.81 -16.68 9.82
N ILE A 339 2.97 -15.41 9.41
CA ILE A 339 4.27 -14.75 9.26
C ILE A 339 4.48 -13.75 10.38
N ILE A 340 5.31 -14.08 11.33
CA ILE A 340 5.74 -13.17 12.40
C ILE A 340 6.72 -12.19 11.78
N LEU A 341 6.40 -10.89 11.83
CA LEU A 341 7.29 -9.84 11.32
C LEU A 341 8.18 -9.28 12.44
N GLY A 342 7.64 -9.09 13.62
CA GLY A 342 8.39 -8.47 14.71
C GLY A 342 7.59 -8.37 15.98
N LYS A 343 8.13 -7.61 16.93
CA LYS A 343 7.52 -7.41 18.24
C LYS A 343 7.66 -5.93 18.65
N ASN A 344 6.55 -5.36 19.10
CA ASN A 344 6.53 -4.15 19.89
C ASN A 344 6.16 -4.55 21.33
N THR A 345 5.01 -4.12 21.85
CA THR A 345 4.48 -4.61 23.13
C THR A 345 3.98 -6.06 23.03
N GLN A 346 3.51 -6.47 21.87
CA GLN A 346 3.07 -7.83 21.53
C GLN A 346 3.70 -8.28 20.22
N GLU A 347 3.71 -9.59 19.97
CA GLU A 347 4.16 -10.17 18.72
C GLU A 347 3.18 -9.80 17.60
N ILE A 348 3.73 -9.35 16.48
CA ILE A 348 2.96 -8.90 15.31
C ILE A 348 3.22 -9.84 14.16
N SER A 349 2.15 -10.48 13.70
CA SER A 349 2.17 -11.37 12.55
C SER A 349 1.19 -10.91 11.48
N VAL A 350 1.47 -11.30 10.24
CA VAL A 350 0.60 -11.01 9.08
C VAL A 350 0.17 -12.32 8.42
N PRO A 351 -1.03 -12.35 7.83
CA PRO A 351 -1.50 -13.52 7.13
C PRO A 351 -0.65 -13.86 5.91
N LEU A 352 -0.32 -15.12 5.71
CA LEU A 352 0.46 -15.62 4.56
C LEU A 352 -0.19 -15.23 3.22
N ASN A 353 -1.53 -15.20 3.16
CA ASN A 353 -2.26 -14.87 1.95
C ASN A 353 -2.02 -13.45 1.42
N LEU A 354 -1.43 -12.54 2.21
CA LEU A 354 -1.03 -11.22 1.74
C LEU A 354 0.07 -11.30 0.69
N LEU A 355 0.96 -12.28 0.79
CA LEU A 355 2.08 -12.40 -0.14
C LEU A 355 1.65 -12.75 -1.56
N LYS A 356 0.50 -13.41 -1.77
CA LYS A 356 -0.06 -13.59 -3.12
C LYS A 356 -0.44 -12.28 -3.81
N LYS A 357 -0.59 -11.21 -3.04
CA LYS A 357 -0.83 -9.85 -3.53
C LYS A 357 0.49 -9.06 -3.60
N HIS A 358 1.60 -9.78 -3.59
CA HIS A 358 2.96 -9.27 -3.62
C HIS A 358 3.32 -8.44 -2.39
N ALA A 359 4.62 -8.25 -2.18
CA ALA A 359 5.13 -7.40 -1.13
C ALA A 359 6.25 -6.51 -1.67
N PHE A 360 6.56 -5.43 -0.98
CA PHE A 360 7.63 -4.51 -1.33
C PHE A 360 8.43 -4.15 -0.09
N VAL A 361 9.77 -4.19 -0.21
CA VAL A 361 10.68 -3.82 0.86
C VAL A 361 11.61 -2.72 0.36
N CYS A 362 11.69 -1.60 1.08
CA CYS A 362 12.65 -0.54 0.74
C CYS A 362 13.31 0.08 1.97
N GLY A 363 14.39 0.82 1.72
CA GLY A 363 15.15 1.54 2.72
C GLY A 363 16.60 1.73 2.31
N VAL A 364 17.29 2.71 2.89
CA VAL A 364 18.71 2.97 2.60
C VAL A 364 19.60 1.78 3.01
N PRO A 365 20.83 1.66 2.49
CA PRO A 365 21.80 0.66 2.95
C PRO A 365 21.97 0.69 4.48
N GLY A 366 22.00 -0.48 5.11
CA GLY A 366 22.14 -0.62 6.56
C GLY A 366 20.87 -0.35 7.39
N ALA A 367 19.72 -0.08 6.74
CA ALA A 367 18.46 0.15 7.47
C ALA A 367 17.77 -1.13 7.95
N GLY A 368 18.18 -2.31 7.49
CA GLY A 368 17.62 -3.60 7.89
C GLY A 368 16.88 -4.37 6.81
N LYS A 369 16.90 -3.94 5.53
CA LYS A 369 16.24 -4.65 4.41
C LYS A 369 16.61 -6.13 4.36
N THR A 370 17.92 -6.43 4.25
CA THR A 370 18.42 -7.80 4.15
C THR A 370 17.99 -8.66 5.33
N ASN A 371 18.01 -8.11 6.55
CA ASN A 371 17.48 -8.80 7.74
C ASN A 371 16.01 -9.18 7.56
N THR A 372 15.19 -8.25 7.11
CA THR A 372 13.75 -8.49 6.85
C THR A 372 13.54 -9.57 5.80
N MET A 373 14.28 -9.51 4.70
CA MET A 373 14.19 -10.47 3.61
C MET A 373 14.62 -11.88 4.05
N LEU A 374 15.74 -11.99 4.77
CA LEU A 374 16.24 -13.27 5.31
C LEU A 374 15.24 -13.87 6.32
N HIS A 375 14.69 -13.02 7.19
CA HIS A 375 13.67 -13.44 8.15
C HIS A 375 12.41 -13.97 7.44
N LEU A 376 11.97 -13.31 6.37
CA LEU A 376 10.85 -13.78 5.55
C LEU A 376 11.16 -15.10 4.85
N CYS A 377 12.33 -15.25 4.22
CA CYS A 377 12.77 -16.49 3.58
C CYS A 377 12.75 -17.66 4.57
N TYR A 378 13.34 -17.48 5.73
CA TYR A 378 13.37 -18.51 6.76
C TYR A 378 11.97 -18.88 7.25
N THR A 379 11.14 -17.88 7.54
CA THR A 379 9.78 -18.09 8.05
C THR A 379 8.91 -18.79 7.01
N LEU A 380 9.00 -18.42 5.74
CA LEU A 380 8.27 -19.04 4.65
C LEU A 380 8.55 -20.54 4.56
N TRP A 381 9.81 -20.95 4.58
CA TRP A 381 10.17 -22.35 4.48
C TRP A 381 9.88 -23.13 5.76
N LYS A 382 10.40 -22.67 6.90
CA LYS A 382 10.33 -23.43 8.16
C LYS A 382 8.98 -23.42 8.85
N LYS A 383 8.23 -22.31 8.76
CA LYS A 383 6.94 -22.20 9.46
C LYS A 383 5.75 -22.38 8.54
N CYS A 384 5.84 -21.91 7.28
CA CYS A 384 4.72 -21.93 6.36
C CYS A 384 4.83 -23.06 5.33
N ASN A 385 5.97 -23.76 5.24
CA ASN A 385 6.28 -24.76 4.23
C ASN A 385 6.06 -24.25 2.80
N VAL A 386 6.43 -22.96 2.56
CA VAL A 386 6.35 -22.30 1.25
C VAL A 386 7.74 -22.18 0.67
N PRO A 387 8.02 -22.78 -0.49
CA PRO A 387 9.28 -22.62 -1.19
C PRO A 387 9.48 -21.18 -1.67
N PHE A 388 10.74 -20.80 -1.82
CA PHE A 388 11.09 -19.48 -2.30
C PHE A 388 12.31 -19.50 -3.22
N LEU A 389 12.41 -18.49 -4.08
CA LEU A 389 13.57 -18.28 -4.91
C LEU A 389 14.08 -16.85 -4.75
N VAL A 390 15.37 -16.69 -4.41
CA VAL A 390 16.02 -15.40 -4.27
C VAL A 390 16.89 -15.13 -5.50
N LEU A 391 16.69 -14.00 -6.15
CA LEU A 391 17.51 -13.47 -7.23
C LEU A 391 18.38 -12.33 -6.69
N GLU A 392 19.69 -12.59 -6.55
CA GLU A 392 20.65 -11.68 -5.93
C GLU A 392 21.69 -11.20 -6.94
N PRO A 393 21.49 -10.04 -7.61
CA PRO A 393 22.34 -9.59 -8.72
C PRO A 393 23.65 -8.93 -8.29
N ALA A 394 23.74 -8.39 -7.06
CA ALA A 394 24.84 -7.49 -6.70
C ALA A 394 25.68 -7.91 -5.49
N LYS A 395 25.14 -8.82 -4.65
CA LYS A 395 25.76 -9.20 -3.37
C LYS A 395 25.66 -10.71 -3.16
N LYS A 396 26.16 -11.18 -2.02
CA LYS A 396 26.09 -12.59 -1.60
C LYS A 396 25.67 -12.69 -0.15
N GLU A 397 24.60 -11.96 0.23
CA GLU A 397 24.15 -11.88 1.63
C GLU A 397 23.25 -13.04 1.99
N TYR A 398 22.44 -13.55 1.04
CA TYR A 398 21.45 -14.63 1.30
C TYR A 398 22.08 -15.99 1.56
N ARG A 399 23.35 -16.20 1.18
CA ARG A 399 24.10 -17.41 1.53
C ARG A 399 24.20 -17.63 3.05
N ALA A 400 23.90 -16.59 3.84
CA ALA A 400 23.79 -16.70 5.28
C ALA A 400 22.75 -17.74 5.72
N LEU A 401 21.68 -17.96 4.93
CA LEU A 401 20.70 -19.01 5.17
C LEU A 401 21.29 -20.43 5.18
N ALA A 402 22.45 -20.65 4.55
CA ALA A 402 23.12 -21.93 4.59
C ALA A 402 23.63 -22.29 5.99
N GLN A 403 23.73 -21.32 6.91
CA GLN A 403 24.11 -21.55 8.32
C GLN A 403 22.91 -21.94 9.20
N THR A 404 21.72 -21.95 8.64
CA THR A 404 20.47 -22.34 9.34
C THR A 404 20.16 -23.82 9.12
N ASP A 405 19.09 -24.29 9.72
CA ASP A 405 18.55 -25.64 9.60
C ASP A 405 17.69 -25.89 8.35
N ILE A 406 17.83 -25.07 7.29
CA ILE A 406 17.17 -25.31 6.00
C ILE A 406 17.97 -26.37 5.21
N ASP A 407 17.65 -27.64 5.39
CA ASP A 407 18.42 -28.76 4.79
C ASP A 407 18.30 -28.84 3.27
N ASP A 408 17.15 -28.45 2.71
CA ASP A 408 16.86 -28.52 1.28
C ASP A 408 17.26 -27.24 0.51
N LEU A 409 17.97 -26.32 1.15
CA LEU A 409 18.45 -25.11 0.50
C LEU A 409 19.42 -25.43 -0.64
N ILE A 410 19.15 -24.83 -1.80
CA ILE A 410 20.00 -24.89 -2.98
C ILE A 410 20.63 -23.51 -3.21
N VAL A 411 21.93 -23.49 -3.45
CA VAL A 411 22.64 -22.26 -3.81
C VAL A 411 23.27 -22.43 -5.18
N PHE A 412 23.03 -21.45 -6.04
CA PHE A 412 23.64 -21.36 -7.37
C PHE A 412 24.49 -20.11 -7.52
N SER A 413 25.59 -20.26 -8.23
CA SER A 413 26.44 -19.17 -8.69
C SER A 413 26.78 -19.42 -10.17
N PRO A 414 26.05 -18.83 -11.13
CA PRO A 414 26.16 -19.12 -12.55
C PRO A 414 27.46 -18.55 -13.15
N SER A 415 28.59 -19.23 -12.91
CA SER A 415 29.91 -18.92 -13.50
C SER A 415 30.70 -20.19 -13.75
N SER A 416 31.68 -20.13 -14.64
CA SER A 416 32.48 -21.31 -15.05
C SER A 416 33.32 -21.88 -13.92
N GLY A 417 33.86 -21.02 -13.09
CA GLY A 417 34.71 -21.40 -11.95
C GLY A 417 33.96 -21.62 -10.65
N SER A 418 32.60 -21.56 -10.68
CA SER A 418 31.82 -21.66 -9.47
C SER A 418 31.84 -23.07 -8.90
N LYS A 419 31.91 -23.17 -7.56
CA LYS A 419 31.68 -24.40 -6.81
C LYS A 419 30.19 -24.78 -6.76
N PHE A 420 29.29 -23.88 -7.14
CA PHE A 420 27.84 -24.03 -7.19
C PHE A 420 27.34 -23.74 -8.61
N PRO A 421 27.69 -24.58 -9.59
CA PRO A 421 27.38 -24.30 -10.97
C PRO A 421 25.87 -24.31 -11.22
N MET A 422 25.46 -23.48 -12.16
CA MET A 422 24.10 -23.47 -12.70
C MET A 422 24.16 -23.58 -14.21
N ALA A 423 23.23 -24.29 -14.77
CA ALA A 423 22.95 -24.28 -16.19
C ALA A 423 21.42 -24.17 -16.36
N ILE A 424 20.98 -23.33 -17.27
CA ILE A 424 19.58 -23.15 -17.63
C ILE A 424 19.43 -23.14 -19.15
N ASN A 425 18.62 -24.03 -19.68
CA ASN A 425 18.25 -24.01 -21.09
C ASN A 425 17.02 -23.10 -21.26
N PRO A 426 17.11 -21.96 -21.95
CA PRO A 426 15.97 -21.08 -22.13
C PRO A 426 14.81 -21.67 -22.93
N PHE A 427 15.06 -22.73 -23.67
CA PHE A 427 14.08 -23.42 -24.51
C PHE A 427 13.38 -24.58 -23.79
N GLU A 428 13.83 -24.92 -22.60
CA GLU A 428 13.15 -25.93 -21.76
C GLU A 428 11.97 -25.28 -21.05
N PHE A 429 10.78 -25.91 -21.15
CA PHE A 429 9.55 -25.40 -20.56
C PHE A 429 8.75 -26.51 -19.89
N PRO A 430 7.84 -26.19 -18.94
CA PRO A 430 7.19 -27.20 -18.13
C PRO A 430 6.22 -28.07 -18.90
N LYS A 431 6.02 -29.30 -18.38
CA LYS A 431 5.02 -30.21 -18.91
C LYS A 431 3.61 -29.65 -18.76
N GLY A 432 2.79 -29.87 -19.79
CA GLY A 432 1.42 -29.39 -19.82
C GLY A 432 1.24 -27.97 -20.38
N LEU A 433 2.32 -27.27 -20.73
CA LEU A 433 2.27 -25.98 -21.42
C LEU A 433 2.37 -26.17 -22.94
N SER A 434 1.72 -25.31 -23.74
CA SER A 434 1.84 -25.29 -25.20
C SER A 434 3.13 -24.61 -25.64
N LEU A 435 3.72 -25.09 -26.74
CA LEU A 435 4.92 -24.49 -27.31
C LEU A 435 4.66 -23.05 -27.78
N ALA A 436 3.52 -22.78 -28.39
CA ALA A 436 3.17 -21.42 -28.86
C ALA A 436 3.17 -20.41 -27.72
N GLU A 437 2.67 -20.78 -26.54
CA GLU A 437 2.69 -19.92 -25.37
C GLU A 437 4.10 -19.68 -24.84
N HIS A 438 4.92 -20.75 -24.80
CA HIS A 438 6.32 -20.62 -24.37
C HIS A 438 7.12 -19.72 -25.33
N ILE A 439 6.96 -19.87 -26.64
CA ILE A 439 7.62 -18.99 -27.64
C ILE A 439 7.27 -17.53 -27.41
N GLN A 440 5.97 -17.23 -27.21
CA GLN A 440 5.53 -15.86 -26.96
C GLN A 440 6.18 -15.29 -25.67
N ASN A 441 6.21 -16.09 -24.59
CA ASN A 441 6.84 -15.69 -23.34
C ASN A 441 8.34 -15.49 -23.49
N LEU A 442 8.99 -16.35 -24.26
CA LEU A 442 10.42 -16.28 -24.53
C LEU A 442 10.78 -15.03 -25.35
N MET A 443 9.93 -14.63 -26.29
CA MET A 443 10.07 -13.36 -27.01
C MET A 443 10.03 -12.17 -26.05
N ASP A 444 9.06 -12.12 -25.13
CA ASP A 444 8.97 -11.07 -24.10
C ASP A 444 10.24 -11.02 -23.22
N VAL A 445 10.85 -12.19 -22.91
CA VAL A 445 12.11 -12.29 -22.16
C VAL A 445 13.28 -11.70 -22.94
N PHE A 446 13.43 -12.06 -24.23
CA PHE A 446 14.50 -11.52 -25.06
C PHE A 446 14.37 -10.01 -25.26
N GLU A 447 13.18 -9.49 -25.50
CA GLU A 447 12.93 -8.06 -25.63
C GLU A 447 13.18 -7.27 -24.34
N GLY A 448 12.85 -7.89 -23.20
CA GLY A 448 13.09 -7.31 -21.87
C GLY A 448 14.56 -7.33 -21.45
N ALA A 449 15.35 -8.26 -21.95
CA ALA A 449 16.76 -8.38 -21.61
C ALA A 449 17.68 -7.61 -22.57
N PHE A 450 17.29 -7.52 -23.85
CA PHE A 450 18.13 -6.96 -24.91
C PHE A 450 17.36 -5.92 -25.75
N PRO A 451 18.05 -4.86 -26.23
CA PRO A 451 17.42 -3.88 -27.11
C PRO A 451 17.22 -4.47 -28.50
N LEU A 452 16.04 -5.01 -28.78
CA LEU A 452 15.68 -5.59 -30.08
C LEU A 452 14.87 -4.58 -30.90
N THR A 453 15.53 -3.92 -31.84
CA THR A 453 14.86 -2.98 -32.74
C THR A 453 14.31 -3.72 -33.97
N PRO A 454 13.16 -3.32 -34.53
CA PRO A 454 12.68 -3.88 -35.79
C PRO A 454 13.74 -3.82 -36.90
N PRO A 455 13.90 -4.89 -37.72
CA PRO A 455 13.06 -6.09 -37.79
C PRO A 455 13.56 -7.31 -36.98
N LEU A 456 14.51 -7.14 -36.04
CA LEU A 456 15.10 -8.24 -35.26
C LEU A 456 14.08 -9.10 -34.47
N PRO A 457 13.01 -8.56 -33.85
CA PRO A 457 12.01 -9.40 -33.18
C PRO A 457 11.37 -10.43 -34.09
N ALA A 458 10.95 -10.02 -35.29
CA ALA A 458 10.32 -10.93 -36.25
C ALA A 458 11.29 -12.00 -36.80
N LEU A 459 12.58 -11.66 -36.91
CA LEU A 459 13.61 -12.62 -37.28
C LEU A 459 13.85 -13.64 -36.16
N LEU A 460 13.88 -13.18 -34.91
CA LEU A 460 14.08 -14.00 -33.72
C LEU A 460 12.93 -14.99 -33.55
N ASP A 461 11.68 -14.53 -33.67
CA ASP A 461 10.48 -15.34 -33.55
C ASP A 461 10.48 -16.52 -34.53
N ARG A 462 10.72 -16.22 -35.82
CA ARG A 462 10.87 -17.27 -36.85
C ARG A 462 12.02 -18.23 -36.57
N ALA A 463 13.14 -17.73 -36.09
CA ALA A 463 14.28 -18.57 -35.79
C ALA A 463 14.02 -19.50 -34.60
N ILE A 464 13.32 -19.02 -33.56
CA ILE A 464 12.93 -19.82 -32.40
C ILE A 464 11.97 -20.95 -32.85
N GLU A 465 10.92 -20.60 -33.59
CA GLU A 465 10.01 -21.59 -34.14
C GLU A 465 10.76 -22.66 -34.98
N GLY A 466 11.68 -22.18 -35.85
CA GLY A 466 12.47 -23.07 -36.71
C GLY A 466 13.32 -24.06 -35.94
N ILE A 467 14.00 -23.64 -34.85
CA ILE A 467 14.84 -24.57 -34.08
C ILE A 467 14.02 -25.61 -33.32
N TYR A 468 12.81 -25.27 -32.84
CA TYR A 468 11.93 -26.25 -32.23
C TYR A 468 11.44 -27.28 -33.23
N ARG A 469 11.13 -26.86 -34.46
CA ARG A 469 10.69 -27.74 -35.53
C ARG A 469 11.77 -28.78 -35.87
N VAL A 470 13.04 -28.42 -35.84
CA VAL A 470 14.15 -29.36 -36.03
C VAL A 470 14.18 -30.43 -34.95
N HIS A 471 13.76 -30.12 -33.74
CA HIS A 471 13.64 -31.09 -32.65
C HIS A 471 12.29 -31.88 -32.67
N GLY A 472 11.51 -31.73 -33.77
CA GLY A 472 10.26 -32.43 -33.96
C GLY A 472 9.10 -31.87 -33.17
N TRP A 473 9.17 -30.58 -32.78
CA TRP A 473 8.06 -29.85 -32.18
C TRP A 473 7.21 -29.22 -33.25
N ASP A 474 5.91 -29.23 -33.04
CA ASP A 474 4.95 -28.38 -33.75
C ASP A 474 4.47 -27.23 -32.83
N THR A 475 4.10 -26.11 -33.39
CA THR A 475 3.62 -24.95 -32.60
C THR A 475 2.41 -25.27 -31.74
N ASP A 476 1.56 -26.18 -32.18
CA ASP A 476 0.38 -26.67 -31.44
C ASP A 476 0.67 -27.73 -30.37
N ASP A 477 1.92 -28.17 -30.27
CA ASP A 477 2.30 -29.22 -29.31
C ASP A 477 2.18 -28.72 -27.86
N VAL A 478 1.71 -29.62 -27.00
CA VAL A 478 1.78 -29.46 -25.55
C VAL A 478 2.91 -30.35 -25.03
N ASN A 479 3.76 -29.80 -24.18
CA ASN A 479 4.91 -30.49 -23.66
C ASN A 479 4.51 -31.76 -22.85
N ASP A 480 4.88 -32.94 -23.33
CA ASP A 480 4.70 -34.20 -22.64
C ASP A 480 5.99 -34.74 -21.98
N GLY A 481 7.09 -33.99 -22.13
CA GLY A 481 8.42 -34.32 -21.58
C GLY A 481 9.20 -35.39 -22.34
N LYS A 482 8.82 -35.70 -23.61
CA LYS A 482 9.49 -36.73 -24.40
C LYS A 482 10.45 -36.19 -25.48
N LYS A 483 10.20 -34.94 -25.91
CA LYS A 483 11.01 -34.33 -26.97
C LYS A 483 12.20 -33.57 -26.35
N GLU A 484 13.26 -33.48 -27.13
CA GLU A 484 14.46 -32.69 -26.76
C GLU A 484 14.26 -31.23 -27.05
N TYR A 485 15.01 -30.35 -26.35
CA TYR A 485 14.93 -28.93 -26.50
C TYR A 485 16.12 -28.38 -27.28
N PRO A 486 15.93 -27.32 -28.07
CA PRO A 486 17.02 -26.64 -28.77
C PRO A 486 18.00 -25.98 -27.80
N THR A 487 19.08 -25.41 -28.34
CA THR A 487 20.12 -24.66 -27.59
C THR A 487 20.33 -23.27 -28.16
N ILE A 488 20.98 -22.38 -27.40
CA ILE A 488 21.33 -21.02 -27.86
C ILE A 488 22.23 -21.05 -29.10
N SER A 489 23.13 -22.01 -29.18
CA SER A 489 23.99 -22.16 -30.38
C SER A 489 23.17 -22.49 -31.63
N GLU A 490 22.15 -23.32 -31.50
CA GLU A 490 21.25 -23.64 -32.61
C GLU A 490 20.46 -22.40 -33.02
N LEU A 491 19.93 -21.63 -32.02
CA LEU A 491 19.26 -20.35 -32.31
C LEU A 491 20.18 -19.38 -33.03
N TYR A 492 21.40 -19.18 -32.54
CA TYR A 492 22.35 -18.25 -33.15
C TYR A 492 22.63 -18.63 -34.60
N SER A 493 22.84 -19.92 -34.84
CA SER A 493 23.10 -20.41 -36.21
C SER A 493 21.89 -20.23 -37.14
N ARG A 494 20.70 -20.45 -36.61
CA ARG A 494 19.44 -20.23 -37.36
C ARG A 494 19.26 -18.75 -37.68
N LEU A 495 19.53 -17.85 -36.73
CA LEU A 495 19.46 -16.40 -36.95
C LEU A 495 20.47 -15.94 -38.03
N GLU A 496 21.69 -16.47 -38.02
CA GLU A 496 22.67 -16.18 -39.07
C GLU A 496 22.17 -16.63 -40.46
N TYR A 497 21.52 -17.80 -40.49
CA TYR A 497 20.95 -18.31 -41.74
C TYR A 497 19.80 -17.42 -42.21
N GLU A 498 18.79 -17.12 -41.37
CA GLU A 498 17.63 -16.26 -41.69
C GLU A 498 18.10 -14.89 -42.21
N LEU A 499 19.09 -14.30 -41.53
CA LEU A 499 19.65 -13.00 -41.94
C LEU A 499 20.33 -13.02 -43.32
N LYS A 500 20.95 -14.13 -43.73
CA LYS A 500 21.55 -14.27 -45.07
C LYS A 500 20.52 -14.37 -46.19
N HIS A 501 19.33 -14.94 -45.89
CA HIS A 501 18.25 -15.21 -46.84
C HIS A 501 17.14 -14.17 -46.80
N THR A 502 17.32 -13.05 -46.11
CA THR A 502 16.40 -11.91 -46.16
C THR A 502 16.91 -10.83 -47.11
N ASP A 503 16.00 -10.21 -47.90
CA ASP A 503 16.29 -9.15 -48.86
C ASP A 503 16.55 -7.78 -48.20
N TYR A 504 17.41 -7.74 -47.19
CA TYR A 504 17.80 -6.47 -46.61
C TYR A 504 19.04 -5.89 -47.30
N ASP A 505 19.08 -4.56 -47.39
CA ASP A 505 20.29 -3.85 -47.89
C ASP A 505 21.51 -4.25 -47.08
N GLY A 506 22.70 -4.23 -47.70
CA GLY A 506 23.95 -4.67 -47.09
C GLY A 506 24.32 -3.97 -45.77
N GLU A 507 24.00 -2.68 -45.62
CA GLU A 507 24.22 -1.92 -44.40
C GLU A 507 23.28 -2.35 -43.27
N VAL A 508 22.00 -2.49 -43.59
CA VAL A 508 20.98 -2.96 -42.63
C VAL A 508 21.32 -4.38 -42.17
N ARG A 509 21.70 -5.26 -43.09
CA ARG A 509 22.10 -6.64 -42.79
C ARG A 509 23.36 -6.65 -41.88
N GLY A 510 24.36 -5.78 -42.15
CA GLY A 510 25.56 -5.64 -41.35
C GLY A 510 25.28 -5.20 -39.92
N ASN A 511 24.38 -4.20 -39.76
CA ASN A 511 23.95 -3.71 -38.44
C ASN A 511 23.20 -4.79 -37.65
N MET A 512 22.28 -5.50 -38.32
CA MET A 512 21.55 -6.60 -37.69
C MET A 512 22.48 -7.75 -37.27
N LYS A 513 23.42 -8.13 -38.10
CA LYS A 513 24.42 -9.15 -37.76
C LYS A 513 25.23 -8.76 -36.54
N SER A 514 25.74 -7.53 -36.50
CA SER A 514 26.49 -7.03 -35.33
C SER A 514 25.62 -7.01 -34.09
N ALA A 515 24.35 -6.61 -34.20
CA ALA A 515 23.41 -6.62 -33.11
C ALA A 515 23.11 -8.03 -32.56
N LEU A 516 22.94 -9.02 -33.43
CA LEU A 516 22.77 -10.43 -33.07
C LEU A 516 24.00 -11.00 -32.39
N GLU A 517 25.19 -10.71 -32.95
CA GLU A 517 26.44 -11.17 -32.38
C GLU A 517 26.68 -10.62 -30.98
N MET A 518 26.39 -9.36 -30.75
CA MET A 518 26.56 -8.75 -29.42
C MET A 518 25.54 -9.27 -28.39
N ARG A 519 24.30 -9.54 -28.77
CA ARG A 519 23.19 -9.88 -27.88
C ARG A 519 23.07 -11.39 -27.72
N ILE A 520 22.69 -12.11 -28.75
CA ILE A 520 22.52 -13.57 -28.69
C ILE A 520 23.85 -14.30 -28.69
N GLY A 521 24.77 -13.92 -29.57
CA GLY A 521 26.15 -14.46 -29.61
C GLY A 521 26.92 -14.15 -28.31
N GLY A 522 26.55 -13.07 -27.61
CA GLY A 522 27.09 -12.75 -26.29
C GLY A 522 26.83 -13.84 -25.26
N LEU A 523 25.63 -14.49 -25.29
CA LEU A 523 25.28 -15.59 -24.41
C LEU A 523 26.08 -16.87 -24.63
N LEU A 524 26.75 -17.00 -25.77
CA LEU A 524 27.61 -18.14 -26.09
C LEU A 524 29.06 -17.97 -25.62
N ARG A 525 29.44 -16.74 -25.24
CA ARG A 525 30.84 -16.41 -24.96
C ARG A 525 31.20 -16.72 -23.51
N ARG A 526 32.44 -17.16 -23.32
CA ARG A 526 33.06 -17.41 -22.01
C ARG A 526 32.16 -18.25 -21.10
N ASP A 527 31.95 -17.78 -19.87
CA ASP A 527 31.17 -18.46 -18.84
C ASP A 527 29.69 -18.56 -19.15
N LEU A 528 29.12 -17.59 -19.86
CA LEU A 528 27.69 -17.55 -20.19
C LEU A 528 27.30 -18.74 -21.07
N GLY A 529 28.17 -19.12 -22.00
CA GLY A 529 27.90 -20.33 -22.78
C GLY A 529 27.81 -21.62 -21.96
N ASN A 530 28.44 -21.70 -20.78
CA ASN A 530 28.30 -22.80 -19.86
C ASN A 530 27.03 -22.71 -19.01
N VAL A 531 26.41 -21.54 -18.94
CA VAL A 531 25.16 -21.27 -18.20
C VAL A 531 23.94 -21.48 -19.12
N PHE A 532 23.95 -20.88 -20.32
CA PHE A 532 22.75 -20.79 -21.15
C PHE A 532 22.74 -21.75 -22.36
N ASP A 533 23.93 -22.16 -22.85
CA ASP A 533 24.04 -22.96 -24.04
C ASP A 533 24.19 -24.45 -23.67
N VAL A 534 23.14 -25.02 -23.10
CA VAL A 534 23.04 -26.39 -22.63
C VAL A 534 21.78 -27.05 -23.16
N SER A 535 21.75 -28.35 -23.27
CA SER A 535 20.58 -29.10 -23.71
C SER A 535 19.57 -29.34 -22.60
N VAL A 536 20.03 -29.35 -21.35
CA VAL A 536 19.20 -29.61 -20.16
C VAL A 536 19.61 -28.63 -19.05
N SER A 537 18.65 -28.14 -18.29
CA SER A 537 18.88 -27.27 -17.13
C SER A 537 19.38 -28.08 -15.91
N SER A 538 20.02 -27.39 -14.96
CA SER A 538 20.44 -27.97 -13.67
C SER A 538 19.25 -28.44 -12.82
N LEU A 539 18.13 -27.73 -12.92
CA LEU A 539 16.83 -28.06 -12.37
C LEU A 539 15.80 -28.03 -13.50
N ARG A 540 14.88 -28.97 -13.48
CA ARG A 540 13.71 -28.91 -14.35
C ARG A 540 12.86 -27.71 -13.97
N PRO A 541 12.08 -27.12 -14.88
CA PRO A 541 11.22 -25.98 -14.57
C PRO A 541 10.33 -26.23 -13.35
N GLU A 542 9.77 -27.42 -13.19
CA GLU A 542 8.88 -27.79 -12.07
C GLU A 542 9.61 -27.73 -10.71
N GLU A 543 10.90 -28.06 -10.68
CA GLU A 543 11.72 -28.07 -9.45
C GLU A 543 12.01 -26.67 -8.92
N LEU A 544 11.88 -25.63 -9.76
CA LEU A 544 12.08 -24.23 -9.33
C LEU A 544 11.06 -23.79 -8.28
N VAL A 545 9.90 -24.39 -8.22
CA VAL A 545 8.82 -24.06 -7.26
C VAL A 545 8.72 -25.06 -6.10
N GLU A 546 9.65 -26.03 -6.01
CA GLU A 546 9.62 -27.06 -4.98
C GLU A 546 10.58 -26.82 -3.83
N TYR A 547 11.67 -26.10 -4.08
CA TYR A 547 12.77 -25.93 -3.12
C TYR A 547 13.04 -24.48 -2.77
N PRO A 548 13.69 -24.20 -1.59
CA PRO A 548 14.26 -22.91 -1.30
C PRO A 548 15.56 -22.72 -2.10
N ILE A 549 15.60 -21.74 -3.01
CA ILE A 549 16.69 -21.55 -3.98
C ILE A 549 17.28 -20.14 -3.82
N ILE A 550 18.60 -20.04 -3.89
CA ILE A 550 19.34 -18.78 -3.99
C ILE A 550 20.15 -18.79 -5.28
N VAL A 551 20.04 -17.74 -6.10
CA VAL A 551 20.82 -17.53 -7.32
C VAL A 551 21.66 -16.27 -7.17
N GLU A 552 22.97 -16.45 -6.96
CA GLU A 552 23.96 -15.37 -6.80
C GLU A 552 24.50 -14.96 -8.17
N MET A 553 23.97 -13.87 -8.75
CA MET A 553 24.27 -13.44 -10.12
C MET A 553 25.36 -12.36 -10.22
N GLU A 554 26.08 -12.06 -9.13
CA GLU A 554 27.13 -11.03 -9.11
C GLU A 554 28.18 -11.20 -10.23
N SER A 555 28.45 -12.43 -10.63
CA SER A 555 29.40 -12.74 -11.71
C SER A 555 28.86 -12.46 -13.11
N LEU A 556 27.56 -12.23 -13.26
CA LEU A 556 26.93 -11.92 -14.53
C LEU A 556 26.92 -10.39 -14.76
N GLY A 557 27.12 -9.96 -16.00
CA GLY A 557 26.87 -8.58 -16.38
C GLY A 557 25.38 -8.26 -16.37
N THR A 558 25.01 -6.98 -16.44
CA THR A 558 23.62 -6.51 -16.32
C THR A 558 22.66 -7.17 -17.31
N GLY A 559 23.02 -7.27 -18.61
CA GLY A 559 22.16 -7.91 -19.62
C GLY A 559 21.88 -9.39 -19.32
N PRO A 560 22.92 -10.23 -19.17
CA PRO A 560 22.75 -11.65 -18.81
C PRO A 560 22.04 -11.87 -17.46
N SER A 561 22.25 -11.00 -16.46
CA SER A 561 21.55 -11.05 -15.18
C SER A 561 20.06 -10.77 -15.34
N ASN A 562 19.71 -9.76 -16.14
CA ASN A 562 18.31 -9.44 -16.46
C ASN A 562 17.66 -10.58 -17.25
N PHE A 563 18.39 -11.15 -18.24
CA PHE A 563 17.90 -12.29 -19.00
C PHE A 563 17.60 -13.50 -18.08
N MET A 564 18.52 -13.85 -17.18
CA MET A 564 18.33 -14.93 -16.21
C MET A 564 17.14 -14.65 -15.29
N THR A 565 17.03 -13.43 -14.77
CA THR A 565 15.92 -13.04 -13.90
C THR A 565 14.57 -13.18 -14.59
N LEU A 566 14.44 -12.63 -15.80
CA LEU A 566 13.21 -12.72 -16.59
C LEU A 566 12.88 -14.17 -16.95
N MET A 567 13.92 -14.96 -17.35
CA MET A 567 13.73 -16.35 -17.70
C MET A 567 13.24 -17.20 -16.52
N ILE A 568 13.86 -17.08 -15.36
CA ILE A 568 13.44 -17.80 -14.15
C ILE A 568 12.02 -17.42 -13.75
N CYS A 569 11.71 -16.11 -13.73
CA CYS A 569 10.36 -15.62 -13.44
C CYS A 569 9.33 -16.18 -14.44
N THR A 570 9.69 -16.24 -15.71
CA THR A 570 8.85 -16.82 -16.77
C THR A 570 8.60 -18.30 -16.56
N LEU A 571 9.65 -19.08 -16.31
CA LEU A 571 9.53 -20.52 -16.08
C LEU A 571 8.65 -20.83 -14.85
N ILE A 572 8.83 -20.08 -13.76
CA ILE A 572 7.99 -20.23 -12.56
C ILE A 572 6.51 -19.94 -12.90
N ARG A 573 6.23 -18.84 -13.61
CA ARG A 573 4.88 -18.52 -14.08
C ARG A 573 4.29 -19.65 -14.94
N GLU A 574 5.07 -20.16 -15.87
CA GLU A 574 4.67 -21.25 -16.77
C GLU A 574 4.37 -22.54 -16.01
N VAL A 575 5.20 -22.91 -15.03
CA VAL A 575 4.97 -24.08 -14.17
C VAL A 575 3.66 -23.94 -13.41
N LEU A 576 3.43 -22.78 -12.80
CA LEU A 576 2.22 -22.53 -12.03
C LEU A 576 0.97 -22.49 -12.91
N LYS A 577 1.11 -22.03 -14.15
CA LYS A 577 0.02 -22.00 -15.15
C LYS A 577 -0.28 -23.39 -15.73
N ALA A 578 0.73 -24.18 -16.00
CA ALA A 578 0.58 -25.55 -16.47
C ALA A 578 -0.13 -26.44 -15.43
N ASN A 579 0.06 -26.14 -14.13
CA ASN A 579 -0.63 -26.83 -13.04
C ASN A 579 -1.32 -25.83 -12.08
N PRO A 580 -2.43 -25.19 -12.49
CA PRO A 580 -3.05 -24.11 -11.71
C PRO A 580 -3.72 -24.60 -10.42
N LYS A 581 -4.17 -25.82 -10.35
CA LYS A 581 -4.88 -26.35 -9.19
C LYS A 581 -3.95 -27.05 -8.22
N GLY A 582 -2.92 -27.76 -8.67
CA GLY A 582 -2.02 -28.59 -7.85
C GLY A 582 -2.71 -29.24 -6.64
N ASP A 583 -2.24 -30.33 -6.15
CA ASP A 583 -2.74 -30.91 -4.89
C ASP A 583 -2.44 -30.01 -3.66
N ASP A 584 -1.79 -28.89 -3.91
CA ASP A 584 -1.32 -27.95 -2.90
C ASP A 584 -2.42 -26.98 -2.44
N MET A 585 -2.88 -27.17 -1.21
CA MET A 585 -3.91 -26.33 -0.56
C MET A 585 -3.35 -25.05 0.08
N ARG A 586 -2.04 -24.77 -0.01
CA ARG A 586 -1.42 -23.57 0.57
C ARG A 586 -2.01 -22.27 0.00
N ALA A 587 -2.14 -21.27 0.83
CA ALA A 587 -2.61 -19.96 0.42
C ALA A 587 -1.66 -19.28 -0.59
N VAL A 588 -0.35 -19.55 -0.46
CA VAL A 588 0.73 -19.11 -1.34
C VAL A 588 1.51 -20.38 -1.73
N ARG A 589 1.79 -20.56 -3.01
CA ARG A 589 2.50 -21.75 -3.51
C ARG A 589 4.01 -21.57 -3.49
N HIS A 590 4.46 -20.36 -3.88
CA HIS A 590 5.87 -20.03 -4.00
C HIS A 590 6.05 -18.51 -3.86
N VAL A 591 7.27 -18.03 -3.55
CA VAL A 591 7.60 -16.59 -3.45
C VAL A 591 8.94 -16.32 -4.13
N ILE A 592 8.95 -15.35 -5.06
CA ILE A 592 10.17 -14.84 -5.71
C ILE A 592 10.62 -13.56 -4.99
N PHE A 593 11.85 -13.54 -4.52
CA PHE A 593 12.53 -12.38 -3.97
C PHE A 593 13.47 -11.79 -5.04
N ILE A 594 13.29 -10.52 -5.37
CA ILE A 594 14.12 -9.82 -6.37
C ILE A 594 14.87 -8.71 -5.67
N GLU A 595 16.16 -8.94 -5.41
CA GLU A 595 17.04 -7.91 -4.86
C GLU A 595 17.45 -6.90 -5.94
N GLU A 596 17.70 -5.65 -5.50
CA GLU A 596 18.05 -4.53 -6.37
C GLU A 596 17.12 -4.43 -7.60
N ALA A 597 15.82 -4.62 -7.35
CA ALA A 597 14.79 -4.72 -8.40
C ALA A 597 14.76 -3.51 -9.36
N HIS A 598 15.31 -2.36 -8.96
CA HIS A 598 15.44 -1.17 -9.81
C HIS A 598 16.37 -1.36 -11.01
N ASN A 599 17.24 -2.37 -10.99
CA ASN A 599 18.08 -2.72 -12.15
C ASN A 599 17.27 -3.29 -13.32
N LEU A 600 16.19 -3.99 -13.00
CA LEU A 600 15.28 -4.63 -13.98
C LEU A 600 14.02 -3.80 -14.19
N ILE A 601 13.44 -3.27 -13.12
CA ILE A 601 12.11 -2.62 -13.08
C ILE A 601 12.32 -1.13 -12.82
N ALA A 602 12.75 -0.39 -13.84
CA ALA A 602 13.07 1.01 -13.67
C ALA A 602 11.86 1.93 -13.92
N ASN A 603 11.84 3.06 -13.22
CA ASN A 603 10.92 4.15 -13.54
C ASN A 603 11.43 4.89 -14.80
N ALA A 604 11.02 4.41 -15.97
CA ALA A 604 11.42 4.99 -17.24
C ALA A 604 10.46 6.15 -17.63
N THR A 605 10.63 7.29 -16.97
CA THR A 605 9.86 8.52 -17.28
C THR A 605 10.49 9.37 -18.41
N GLY A 606 11.54 8.88 -19.08
CA GLY A 606 12.13 9.53 -20.23
C GLY A 606 11.34 9.31 -21.51
N GLU A 607 11.14 10.35 -22.31
CA GLU A 607 10.56 10.27 -23.65
C GLU A 607 11.29 9.20 -24.46
N SER A 608 10.61 8.10 -24.75
CA SER A 608 11.08 7.15 -25.75
C SER A 608 11.03 7.85 -27.09
N VAL A 609 12.17 8.16 -27.66
CA VAL A 609 12.25 8.57 -29.07
C VAL A 609 11.64 7.44 -29.88
N ALA A 610 10.64 7.75 -30.68
CA ALA A 610 9.93 6.77 -31.49
C ALA A 610 10.97 5.99 -32.34
N GLY A 611 11.14 4.70 -32.04
CA GLY A 611 12.06 3.81 -32.74
C GLY A 611 13.22 3.25 -31.88
N ASP A 612 13.47 3.73 -30.66
CA ASP A 612 14.47 3.14 -29.77
C ASP A 612 13.87 2.04 -28.88
N ALA A 613 14.37 0.82 -29.06
CA ALA A 613 14.05 -0.30 -28.19
C ALA A 613 14.74 -0.10 -26.82
N ASN A 614 13.94 0.19 -25.79
CA ASN A 614 14.42 0.31 -24.42
C ASN A 614 14.13 -0.97 -23.63
N PRO A 615 15.12 -1.85 -23.37
CA PRO A 615 14.92 -3.12 -22.65
C PRO A 615 14.33 -2.91 -21.24
N LYS A 616 14.70 -1.82 -20.55
CA LYS A 616 14.17 -1.55 -19.22
C LYS A 616 12.68 -1.27 -19.22
N VAL A 617 12.18 -0.60 -20.27
CA VAL A 617 10.74 -0.37 -20.43
C VAL A 617 10.02 -1.69 -20.73
N ALA A 618 10.58 -2.51 -21.63
CA ALA A 618 10.02 -3.81 -21.98
C ALA A 618 10.01 -4.75 -20.77
N ALA A 619 11.12 -4.87 -20.04
CA ALA A 619 11.22 -5.65 -18.81
C ALA A 619 10.22 -5.17 -17.73
N THR A 620 10.10 -3.86 -17.55
CA THR A 620 9.15 -3.27 -16.60
C THR A 620 7.72 -3.64 -16.96
N ASN A 621 7.33 -3.45 -18.22
CA ASN A 621 5.97 -3.78 -18.70
C ASN A 621 5.68 -5.27 -18.55
N TYR A 622 6.67 -6.14 -18.86
CA TYR A 622 6.57 -7.58 -18.68
C TYR A 622 6.32 -7.97 -17.21
N ILE A 623 7.14 -7.43 -16.29
CA ILE A 623 6.98 -7.71 -14.85
C ILE A 623 5.65 -7.16 -14.31
N VAL A 624 5.21 -5.98 -14.72
CA VAL A 624 3.91 -5.41 -14.32
C VAL A 624 2.76 -6.30 -14.78
N LYS A 625 2.81 -6.79 -16.02
CA LYS A 625 1.83 -7.77 -16.55
C LYS A 625 1.87 -9.07 -15.74
N MET A 626 3.06 -9.58 -15.47
CA MET A 626 3.26 -10.80 -14.70
C MET A 626 2.70 -10.68 -13.27
N LEU A 627 2.92 -9.55 -12.56
CA LEU A 627 2.36 -9.32 -11.23
C LEU A 627 0.83 -9.49 -11.19
N ALA A 628 0.14 -9.01 -12.21
CA ALA A 628 -1.32 -9.15 -12.29
C ALA A 628 -1.76 -10.62 -12.49
N GLU A 629 -1.03 -11.37 -13.34
CA GLU A 629 -1.34 -12.76 -13.70
C GLU A 629 -1.05 -13.74 -12.56
N VAL A 630 0.16 -13.67 -11.95
CA VAL A 630 0.63 -14.67 -10.99
C VAL A 630 -0.08 -14.60 -9.64
N ARG A 631 -0.75 -13.51 -9.34
CA ARG A 631 -1.63 -13.39 -8.18
C ARG A 631 -2.71 -14.48 -8.17
N ALA A 632 -3.33 -14.74 -9.32
CA ALA A 632 -4.33 -15.80 -9.47
C ALA A 632 -3.72 -17.20 -9.33
N LEU A 633 -2.44 -17.35 -9.63
CA LEU A 633 -1.67 -18.58 -9.51
C LEU A 633 -1.10 -18.82 -8.09
N ARG A 634 -1.40 -17.93 -7.15
CA ARG A 634 -0.92 -17.96 -5.75
C ARG A 634 0.61 -17.83 -5.63
N GLU A 635 1.20 -17.08 -6.54
CA GLU A 635 2.62 -16.72 -6.53
C GLU A 635 2.83 -15.34 -5.89
N GLY A 636 3.80 -15.25 -5.00
CA GLY A 636 4.25 -13.98 -4.41
C GLY A 636 5.48 -13.44 -5.13
N ILE A 637 5.51 -12.14 -5.44
CA ILE A 637 6.73 -11.47 -5.90
C ILE A 637 7.06 -10.36 -4.90
N LEU A 638 8.29 -10.34 -4.44
CA LEU A 638 8.79 -9.43 -3.42
C LEU A 638 10.02 -8.69 -3.95
N PRO A 639 9.83 -7.57 -4.67
CA PRO A 639 10.93 -6.70 -5.07
C PRO A 639 11.47 -5.93 -3.86
N ALA A 640 12.81 -5.84 -3.76
CA ALA A 640 13.51 -4.98 -2.83
C ALA A 640 14.31 -3.93 -3.57
N ALA A 641 14.28 -2.68 -3.07
CA ALA A 641 15.03 -1.58 -3.65
C ALA A 641 15.52 -0.60 -2.58
N PRO A 642 16.67 0.06 -2.77
CA PRO A 642 17.13 1.09 -1.85
C PRO A 642 16.29 2.38 -1.95
N LEU A 643 15.85 2.74 -3.15
CA LEU A 643 15.15 3.99 -3.48
C LEU A 643 13.81 3.68 -4.15
N PRO A 644 12.69 4.01 -3.51
CA PRO A 644 11.36 3.77 -4.09
C PRO A 644 11.11 4.44 -5.44
N PRO A 645 11.53 5.71 -5.69
CA PRO A 645 11.30 6.37 -6.97
C PRO A 645 12.03 5.73 -8.15
N ALA A 646 13.07 4.92 -7.89
CA ALA A 646 13.79 4.20 -8.94
C ALA A 646 12.95 3.06 -9.55
N LEU A 647 11.93 2.59 -8.84
CA LEU A 647 11.01 1.56 -9.32
C LEU A 647 9.82 2.17 -10.06
N ALA A 648 9.30 1.41 -11.01
CA ALA A 648 8.08 1.78 -11.71
C ALA A 648 6.90 1.93 -10.73
N PRO A 649 6.14 3.05 -10.74
CA PRO A 649 5.02 3.29 -9.84
C PRO A 649 3.94 2.20 -9.89
N ALA A 650 3.76 1.56 -11.06
CA ALA A 650 2.82 0.46 -11.23
C ALA A 650 3.16 -0.74 -10.35
N VAL A 651 4.44 -1.06 -10.14
CA VAL A 651 4.87 -2.15 -9.26
C VAL A 651 4.57 -1.82 -7.81
N LEU A 652 4.91 -0.61 -7.37
CA LEU A 652 4.66 -0.16 -6.00
C LEU A 652 3.17 -0.15 -5.64
N LYS A 653 2.31 0.26 -6.59
CA LYS A 653 0.85 0.29 -6.41
C LYS A 653 0.24 -1.11 -6.32
N ASN A 654 0.80 -2.08 -7.04
CA ASN A 654 0.28 -3.45 -7.10
C ASN A 654 0.74 -4.35 -5.94
N THR A 655 1.54 -3.85 -5.00
CA THR A 655 1.97 -4.63 -3.83
C THR A 655 1.02 -4.46 -2.66
N GLY A 656 0.53 -5.57 -2.11
CA GLY A 656 -0.43 -5.61 -1.00
C GLY A 656 0.19 -5.43 0.38
N LEU A 657 1.46 -5.84 0.57
CA LEU A 657 2.25 -5.64 1.78
C LEU A 657 3.42 -4.70 1.47
N LYS A 658 3.61 -3.66 2.27
CA LYS A 658 4.72 -2.71 2.14
C LYS A 658 5.48 -2.61 3.44
N ILE A 659 6.79 -2.77 3.38
CA ILE A 659 7.73 -2.69 4.51
C ILE A 659 8.76 -1.62 4.18
N VAL A 660 8.68 -0.49 4.85
CA VAL A 660 9.51 0.68 4.57
C VAL A 660 10.44 0.92 5.75
N HIS A 661 11.71 0.62 5.57
CA HIS A 661 12.79 0.98 6.50
C HIS A 661 13.18 2.45 6.34
N ARG A 662 14.20 2.91 7.07
CA ARG A 662 14.69 4.29 7.02
C ARG A 662 14.91 4.77 5.60
N LEU A 663 14.36 5.95 5.27
CA LEU A 663 14.60 6.72 4.05
C LEU A 663 14.99 8.14 4.46
N THR A 664 16.05 8.67 3.88
CA THR A 664 16.60 9.98 4.26
C THR A 664 16.07 11.13 3.41
N ALA A 665 15.85 10.90 2.12
CA ALA A 665 15.36 11.91 1.20
C ALA A 665 13.85 12.17 1.42
N GLN A 666 13.41 13.41 1.31
CA GLN A 666 12.03 13.82 1.57
C GLN A 666 11.09 13.29 0.48
N ASP A 667 11.47 13.42 -0.78
CA ASP A 667 10.73 12.93 -1.93
C ASP A 667 10.50 11.41 -1.89
N ASP A 668 11.49 10.63 -1.47
CA ASP A 668 11.37 9.19 -1.25
C ASP A 668 10.30 8.88 -0.19
N ARG A 669 10.34 9.60 0.94
CA ARG A 669 9.39 9.42 2.03
C ARG A 669 7.97 9.81 1.66
N GLU A 670 7.79 10.89 0.91
CA GLU A 670 6.49 11.37 0.44
C GLU A 670 5.84 10.36 -0.53
N ILE A 671 6.63 9.79 -1.45
CA ILE A 671 6.14 8.78 -2.39
C ILE A 671 5.63 7.54 -1.64
N VAL A 672 6.43 6.96 -0.75
CA VAL A 672 5.98 5.78 0.00
C VAL A 672 4.88 6.11 0.99
N GLY A 673 4.95 7.26 1.65
CA GLY A 673 3.95 7.72 2.59
C GLY A 673 2.57 7.85 1.96
N SER A 674 2.49 8.44 0.76
CA SER A 674 1.25 8.56 0.00
C SER A 674 0.67 7.20 -0.41
N MET A 675 1.53 6.24 -0.80
CA MET A 675 1.11 4.88 -1.19
C MET A 675 0.65 4.04 0.00
N MET A 676 1.09 4.37 1.21
CA MET A 676 0.75 3.66 2.44
C MET A 676 -0.36 4.35 3.23
N SER A 677 -0.86 5.49 2.79
CA SER A 677 -1.78 6.36 3.53
C SER A 677 -1.21 6.80 4.89
N ALA A 678 0.09 7.06 4.94
CA ALA A 678 0.77 7.58 6.12
C ALA A 678 0.45 9.06 6.33
N ASN A 679 0.40 9.49 7.58
CA ASN A 679 0.27 10.90 7.93
C ASN A 679 1.62 11.64 7.89
N GLY A 680 1.60 12.99 7.96
CA GLY A 680 2.80 13.82 7.89
C GLY A 680 3.86 13.41 8.91
N ASN A 681 3.48 13.21 10.17
CA ASN A 681 4.40 12.81 11.24
C ASN A 681 5.00 11.42 10.99
N GLN A 682 4.22 10.47 10.46
CA GLN A 682 4.72 9.15 10.09
C GLN A 682 5.74 9.24 8.95
N ILE A 683 5.46 10.07 7.93
CA ILE A 683 6.37 10.31 6.81
C ILE A 683 7.69 10.91 7.29
N GLU A 684 7.64 11.91 8.16
CA GLU A 684 8.84 12.53 8.74
C GLU A 684 9.61 11.54 9.63
N SER A 685 8.92 10.75 10.43
CA SER A 685 9.53 9.79 11.35
C SER A 685 10.36 8.71 10.65
N ILE A 686 10.07 8.38 9.39
CA ILE A 686 10.84 7.39 8.61
C ILE A 686 12.32 7.77 8.54
N ALA A 687 12.65 9.07 8.51
CA ALA A 687 14.04 9.54 8.48
C ALA A 687 14.83 9.18 9.75
N THR A 688 14.16 9.02 10.87
CA THR A 688 14.75 8.80 12.19
C THR A 688 14.78 7.33 12.61
N TYR A 689 14.29 6.42 11.78
CA TYR A 689 14.24 5.00 12.08
C TYR A 689 15.62 4.42 12.35
N MET A 690 15.73 3.62 13.40
CA MET A 690 16.92 2.85 13.71
C MET A 690 16.98 1.59 12.83
N PRO A 691 18.16 0.98 12.65
CA PRO A 691 18.26 -0.28 11.92
C PRO A 691 17.26 -1.33 12.46
N GLY A 692 16.50 -1.93 11.55
CA GLY A 692 15.45 -2.90 11.89
C GLY A 692 14.07 -2.27 12.19
N ASP A 693 13.96 -0.95 12.40
CA ASP A 693 12.66 -0.29 12.43
C ASP A 693 12.08 -0.23 11.02
N ALA A 694 10.77 -0.43 10.89
CA ALA A 694 10.06 -0.32 9.62
C ALA A 694 8.65 0.24 9.81
N LEU A 695 8.16 0.96 8.82
CA LEU A 695 6.75 1.31 8.67
C LEU A 695 6.09 0.21 7.87
N ILE A 696 5.03 -0.39 8.41
CA ILE A 696 4.32 -1.53 7.82
C ILE A 696 2.95 -1.08 7.36
N SER A 697 2.58 -1.43 6.13
CA SER A 697 1.23 -1.28 5.60
C SER A 697 0.83 -2.51 4.80
N TYR A 698 -0.41 -2.96 4.96
CA TYR A 698 -0.99 -4.03 4.17
C TYR A 698 -2.47 -3.82 3.96
N GLU A 699 -3.05 -4.51 2.99
CA GLU A 699 -4.47 -4.39 2.64
C GLU A 699 -5.36 -4.78 3.83
N GLY A 700 -6.27 -3.88 4.20
CA GLY A 700 -7.15 -4.01 5.37
C GLY A 700 -6.68 -3.19 6.58
N LEU A 701 -5.52 -2.51 6.49
CA LEU A 701 -5.12 -1.49 7.45
C LEU A 701 -5.51 -0.09 6.95
N LEU A 702 -6.13 0.70 7.81
CA LEU A 702 -6.44 2.11 7.52
C LEU A 702 -5.17 2.96 7.51
N ARG A 703 -4.21 2.65 8.38
CA ARG A 703 -2.93 3.38 8.49
C ARG A 703 -1.75 2.45 8.70
N PRO A 704 -0.58 2.82 8.20
CA PRO A 704 0.64 2.10 8.52
C PRO A 704 0.99 2.25 10.01
N PHE A 705 1.75 1.30 10.51
CA PHE A 705 2.25 1.32 11.88
C PHE A 705 3.74 1.04 11.92
N LYS A 706 4.45 1.63 12.88
CA LYS A 706 5.87 1.37 13.12
C LYS A 706 6.02 0.03 13.81
N LEU A 707 6.99 -0.78 13.36
CA LEU A 707 7.34 -2.07 13.92
C LEU A 707 8.85 -2.24 13.97
N LYS A 708 9.36 -2.81 15.04
CA LYS A 708 10.71 -3.36 15.09
C LYS A 708 10.67 -4.77 14.52
N ILE A 709 11.26 -4.96 13.34
CA ILE A 709 11.38 -6.27 12.71
C ILE A 709 12.25 -7.18 13.58
N THR A 710 11.86 -8.45 13.67
CA THR A 710 12.64 -9.45 14.39
C THR A 710 14.06 -9.51 13.81
N GLU A 711 15.04 -9.36 14.67
CA GLU A 711 16.43 -9.55 14.30
C GLU A 711 16.64 -11.03 13.99
N PHE A 712 17.08 -11.32 12.80
CA PHE A 712 17.45 -12.65 12.39
C PHE A 712 18.90 -12.87 12.82
N ASP A 713 19.09 -13.76 13.81
CA ASP A 713 20.41 -14.06 14.39
C ASP A 713 21.29 -14.76 13.34
N LEU A 714 21.73 -13.98 12.37
CA LEU A 714 22.69 -14.43 11.38
C LEU A 714 24.07 -13.90 11.70
N LYS A 715 25.00 -14.81 11.79
CA LYS A 715 26.42 -14.53 11.63
C LYS A 715 26.66 -13.95 10.23
N ASP A 716 27.73 -13.23 10.06
CA ASP A 716 28.13 -12.70 8.76
C ASP A 716 28.03 -13.75 7.66
N ALA A 717 27.66 -13.33 6.44
CA ALA A 717 27.56 -14.19 5.30
C ALA A 717 28.84 -15.01 5.11
N PRO A 718 28.78 -16.34 4.96
CA PRO A 718 29.97 -17.18 4.92
C PRO A 718 30.78 -16.88 3.64
N THR A 719 32.12 -17.00 3.75
CA THR A 719 32.99 -16.97 2.57
C THR A 719 32.63 -18.13 1.62
N THR A 720 33.04 -18.03 0.36
CA THR A 720 32.75 -19.08 -0.64
C THR A 720 33.25 -20.46 -0.22
N ASP A 721 34.42 -20.55 0.41
CA ASP A 721 34.97 -21.81 0.91
C ASP A 721 34.16 -22.38 2.06
N LYS A 722 33.81 -21.55 3.04
CA LYS A 722 32.95 -21.95 4.15
C LYS A 722 31.56 -22.36 3.70
N LEU A 723 30.99 -21.62 2.73
CA LEU A 723 29.72 -22.00 2.12
C LEU A 723 29.81 -23.36 1.43
N TYR A 724 30.92 -23.61 0.70
CA TYR A 724 31.16 -24.91 0.06
C TYR A 724 31.18 -26.04 1.09
N ASP A 725 31.86 -25.88 2.21
CA ASP A 725 31.91 -26.87 3.28
C ASP A 725 30.50 -27.16 3.83
N LEU A 726 29.71 -26.12 4.07
CA LEU A 726 28.33 -26.23 4.53
C LEU A 726 27.40 -26.94 3.55
N MET A 727 27.54 -26.62 2.26
CA MET A 727 26.65 -27.12 1.21
C MET A 727 27.08 -28.49 0.66
N SER A 728 28.38 -28.81 0.72
CA SER A 728 28.90 -30.10 0.20
C SER A 728 28.40 -31.34 0.93
N VAL A 729 27.96 -31.19 2.18
CA VAL A 729 27.37 -32.28 2.96
C VAL A 729 25.89 -32.48 2.65
N ARG A 730 25.23 -31.45 2.05
CA ARG A 730 23.81 -31.52 1.69
C ARG A 730 23.62 -32.39 0.45
N LYS A 731 22.80 -33.45 0.55
CA LYS A 731 22.61 -34.43 -0.52
C LYS A 731 22.09 -33.82 -1.81
N LEU A 732 21.08 -32.94 -1.70
CA LEU A 732 20.43 -32.29 -2.86
C LEU A 732 21.41 -31.39 -3.61
N GLN A 733 22.10 -30.47 -2.93
CA GLN A 733 23.09 -29.60 -3.52
C GLN A 733 24.22 -30.37 -4.21
N ARG A 734 24.71 -31.42 -3.56
CA ARG A 734 25.77 -32.26 -4.13
C ARG A 734 25.32 -33.01 -5.39
N HIS A 735 24.09 -33.50 -5.39
CA HIS A 735 23.52 -34.14 -6.57
C HIS A 735 23.40 -33.20 -7.76
N ILE A 736 22.76 -32.05 -7.56
CA ILE A 736 22.61 -31.01 -8.59
C ILE A 736 23.96 -30.52 -9.11
N SER A 737 24.92 -30.26 -8.24
CA SER A 737 26.28 -29.81 -8.65
C SER A 737 27.00 -30.86 -9.47
N LYS A 738 26.83 -32.15 -9.12
CA LYS A 738 27.42 -33.28 -9.89
C LYS A 738 26.77 -33.39 -11.26
N GLU A 739 25.46 -33.31 -11.36
CA GLU A 739 24.73 -33.35 -12.63
C GLU A 739 25.12 -32.18 -13.54
N THR A 740 25.12 -30.97 -13.01
CA THR A 740 25.53 -29.77 -13.77
C THR A 740 26.98 -29.86 -14.26
N PHE A 741 27.87 -30.40 -13.43
CA PHE A 741 29.26 -30.67 -13.86
C PHE A 741 29.29 -31.70 -15.00
N SER A 742 28.49 -32.76 -14.92
CA SER A 742 28.41 -33.77 -15.99
C SER A 742 27.89 -33.14 -17.29
N ILE A 743 26.85 -32.30 -17.24
CA ILE A 743 26.34 -31.56 -18.40
C ILE A 743 27.46 -30.73 -19.06
N ARG A 744 28.26 -30.01 -18.27
CA ARG A 744 29.40 -29.18 -18.77
C ARG A 744 30.51 -30.03 -19.38
N VAL A 745 30.83 -31.19 -18.79
CA VAL A 745 31.84 -32.09 -19.30
C VAL A 745 31.38 -32.72 -20.60
N GLU A 746 30.12 -33.15 -20.70
CA GLU A 746 29.56 -33.70 -21.91
C GLU A 746 29.58 -32.68 -23.06
N LYS A 747 29.21 -31.42 -22.78
CA LYS A 747 29.28 -30.31 -23.73
C LYS A 747 30.68 -30.20 -24.35
N ASN A 748 31.72 -30.34 -23.56
CA ASN A 748 33.10 -30.24 -24.04
C ASN A 748 33.53 -31.48 -24.85
N LYS A 749 33.06 -32.64 -24.47
CA LYS A 749 33.35 -33.89 -25.18
C LYS A 749 32.62 -34.01 -26.52
N THR A 750 31.48 -33.41 -26.64
CA THR A 750 30.55 -33.57 -27.77
C THR A 750 30.39 -32.31 -28.60
N LYS A 751 31.39 -31.43 -28.62
CA LYS A 751 31.37 -30.19 -29.42
C LYS A 751 31.03 -30.45 -30.90
N TRP A 752 31.43 -31.55 -31.43
CA TRP A 752 31.15 -31.99 -32.80
C TRP A 752 29.65 -32.37 -32.98
N ILE A 753 28.97 -32.94 -31.96
CA ILE A 753 27.53 -33.23 -32.01
C ILE A 753 26.74 -31.91 -32.15
N LYS A 754 27.22 -30.88 -31.48
CA LYS A 754 26.62 -29.56 -31.56
C LYS A 754 26.75 -28.94 -32.96
N GLU A 755 27.95 -29.09 -33.58
CA GLU A 755 28.15 -28.67 -34.95
C GLU A 755 27.25 -29.44 -35.92
N TRP A 756 26.94 -30.70 -35.64
CA TRP A 756 25.96 -31.52 -36.38
C TRP A 756 24.55 -30.95 -36.26
N ARG A 757 24.10 -30.66 -35.07
CA ARG A 757 22.77 -30.06 -34.83
C ARG A 757 22.61 -28.73 -35.57
N ILE A 758 23.64 -27.89 -35.53
CA ILE A 758 23.65 -26.64 -36.27
C ILE A 758 23.50 -26.89 -37.79
N ALA A 759 24.19 -27.89 -38.33
CA ALA A 759 24.03 -28.28 -39.73
C ALA A 759 22.61 -28.73 -40.05
N VAL A 760 21.97 -29.52 -39.18
CA VAL A 760 20.55 -29.91 -39.33
C VAL A 760 19.63 -28.75 -39.34
N VAL A 761 19.79 -27.77 -38.42
CA VAL A 761 18.98 -26.56 -38.39
C VAL A 761 19.07 -25.77 -39.71
N VAL A 762 20.24 -25.71 -40.30
CA VAL A 762 20.45 -25.06 -41.59
C VAL A 762 19.80 -25.82 -42.74
N PHE A 763 19.72 -27.15 -42.66
CA PHE A 763 19.09 -27.96 -43.70
C PHE A 763 17.55 -27.86 -43.75
N GLU A 764 16.88 -27.62 -42.66
CA GLU A 764 15.43 -27.55 -42.59
C GLU A 764 14.84 -26.49 -43.55
N GLN A 765 15.48 -25.36 -43.69
CA GLN A 765 14.99 -24.30 -44.59
C GLN A 765 15.02 -24.73 -46.04
N LEU A 766 16.00 -25.56 -46.44
CA LEU A 766 16.06 -26.10 -47.78
C LEU A 766 14.88 -27.03 -48.11
N GLN A 767 14.32 -27.71 -47.13
CA GLN A 767 13.21 -28.58 -47.30
C GLN A 767 11.98 -27.86 -47.91
N ASN A 768 11.78 -26.60 -47.47
CA ASN A 768 10.68 -25.76 -47.98
C ASN A 768 10.95 -25.24 -49.38
N ASP A 769 12.20 -24.98 -49.73
CA ASP A 769 12.58 -24.36 -51.02
C ASP A 769 12.87 -25.40 -52.11
N CYS A 770 13.23 -26.62 -51.77
CA CYS A 770 13.69 -27.69 -52.65
C CYS A 770 12.70 -28.85 -52.84
N THR A 771 11.39 -28.63 -52.94
CA THR A 771 10.38 -29.65 -53.30
C THR A 771 10.64 -30.31 -54.66
N LYS A 772 11.52 -29.74 -55.47
CA LYS A 772 11.88 -30.25 -56.80
C LYS A 772 13.01 -31.28 -56.80
N LEU A 773 13.74 -31.41 -55.71
CA LEU A 773 14.94 -32.27 -55.63
C LEU A 773 14.73 -33.30 -54.51
N LYS A 774 15.20 -34.54 -54.72
CA LYS A 774 15.17 -35.66 -53.74
C LYS A 774 16.09 -35.36 -52.52
N MET A 775 16.08 -34.15 -52.02
CA MET A 775 16.89 -33.71 -50.87
C MET A 775 16.21 -34.02 -49.50
N VAL A 776 14.87 -34.17 -49.49
CA VAL A 776 14.11 -34.54 -48.29
C VAL A 776 14.67 -35.76 -47.62
N GLU A 777 14.95 -36.84 -48.36
CA GLU A 777 15.53 -38.06 -47.84
C GLU A 777 16.91 -37.86 -47.19
N ALA A 778 17.73 -36.98 -47.73
CA ALA A 778 19.05 -36.69 -47.16
C ALA A 778 18.91 -35.92 -45.83
N ILE A 779 17.95 -34.99 -45.74
CA ILE A 779 17.68 -34.24 -44.53
C ILE A 779 17.16 -35.16 -43.41
N GLU A 780 16.18 -36.01 -43.71
CA GLU A 780 15.68 -37.01 -42.76
C GLU A 780 16.78 -37.95 -42.24
N GLU A 781 17.69 -38.41 -43.12
CA GLU A 781 18.86 -39.21 -42.71
C GLU A 781 19.80 -38.43 -41.79
N TYR A 782 19.96 -37.09 -41.96
CA TYR A 782 20.78 -36.25 -41.09
C TYR A 782 20.13 -36.09 -39.70
N GLU A 783 18.83 -35.87 -39.65
CA GLU A 783 18.11 -35.77 -38.39
C GLU A 783 18.19 -37.08 -37.58
N VAL A 784 17.91 -38.20 -38.22
CA VAL A 784 18.03 -39.51 -37.58
C VAL A 784 19.44 -39.77 -37.07
N LEU A 785 20.45 -39.36 -37.82
CA LEU A 785 21.86 -39.56 -37.45
C LEU A 785 22.26 -38.62 -36.30
N ALA A 786 21.86 -37.36 -36.32
CA ALA A 786 22.12 -36.40 -35.27
C ALA A 786 21.49 -36.84 -33.93
N ASN A 787 20.25 -37.27 -33.96
CA ASN A 787 19.56 -37.84 -32.79
C ASN A 787 20.19 -39.10 -32.23
N LYS A 788 20.67 -40.01 -33.09
CA LYS A 788 21.39 -41.22 -32.66
C LYS A 788 22.74 -40.89 -32.03
N ILE A 789 23.45 -39.90 -32.54
CA ILE A 789 24.72 -39.46 -32.00
C ILE A 789 24.51 -38.81 -30.61
N VAL A 790 23.52 -37.96 -30.49
CA VAL A 790 23.18 -37.31 -29.23
C VAL A 790 22.83 -38.29 -28.13
N LYS A 791 22.14 -39.38 -28.49
CA LYS A 791 21.75 -40.44 -27.53
C LYS A 791 22.87 -41.45 -27.25
N ASP A 792 24.06 -41.23 -27.78
CA ASP A 792 25.23 -42.15 -27.69
C ASP A 792 24.92 -43.59 -28.15
N GLN A 793 23.93 -43.70 -29.07
CA GLN A 793 23.46 -44.99 -29.58
C GLN A 793 24.37 -45.56 -30.67
N LEU A 794 25.31 -44.76 -31.15
CA LEU A 794 26.26 -45.15 -32.21
C LEU A 794 27.71 -44.92 -31.75
N GLY A 795 28.57 -45.91 -31.90
CA GLY A 795 29.99 -45.72 -31.72
C GLY A 795 30.56 -44.76 -32.78
N LEU A 796 31.63 -44.03 -32.44
CA LEU A 796 32.25 -43.01 -33.30
C LEU A 796 32.62 -43.50 -34.69
N GLU A 797 33.06 -44.74 -34.81
CA GLU A 797 33.41 -45.34 -36.10
C GLU A 797 32.21 -45.52 -37.03
N LYS A 798 31.09 -45.99 -36.42
CA LYS A 798 29.84 -46.18 -37.15
C LYS A 798 29.18 -44.83 -37.49
N CYS A 799 29.38 -43.81 -36.63
CA CYS A 799 29.01 -42.43 -36.94
C CYS A 799 29.74 -41.90 -38.16
N LEU A 800 31.07 -42.11 -38.23
CA LEU A 800 31.89 -41.64 -39.35
C LEU A 800 31.45 -42.34 -40.65
N GLU A 801 31.18 -43.67 -40.62
CA GLU A 801 30.71 -44.45 -41.77
C GLU A 801 29.37 -43.94 -42.31
N ASN A 802 28.36 -43.70 -41.39
CA ASN A 802 27.09 -43.14 -41.75
C ASN A 802 27.21 -41.74 -42.30
N LEU A 803 28.06 -40.91 -41.70
CA LEU A 803 28.36 -39.59 -42.14
C LEU A 803 28.92 -39.57 -43.59
N ASN A 804 29.81 -40.46 -43.91
CA ASN A 804 30.37 -40.60 -45.26
C ASN A 804 29.28 -41.00 -46.26
N ARG A 805 28.34 -41.91 -45.86
CA ARG A 805 27.22 -42.31 -46.69
C ARG A 805 26.27 -41.14 -46.99
N VAL A 806 25.93 -40.34 -45.99
CA VAL A 806 25.05 -39.18 -46.12
C VAL A 806 25.74 -38.11 -46.97
N ILE A 807 27.04 -37.81 -46.77
CA ILE A 807 27.83 -36.91 -47.61
C ILE A 807 27.80 -37.33 -49.07
N ASN A 808 27.98 -38.60 -49.32
CA ASN A 808 27.99 -39.13 -50.71
C ASN A 808 26.60 -39.01 -51.35
N LYS A 809 25.51 -39.28 -50.58
CA LYS A 809 24.15 -39.07 -51.05
C LYS A 809 23.88 -37.59 -51.36
N TYR A 810 24.30 -36.73 -50.48
CA TYR A 810 24.18 -35.28 -50.64
C TYR A 810 24.94 -34.80 -51.90
N ASN A 811 26.23 -35.19 -52.07
CA ASN A 811 27.04 -34.84 -53.21
C ASN A 811 26.45 -35.34 -54.53
N ASN A 812 25.83 -36.50 -54.52
CA ASN A 812 25.15 -37.06 -55.69
C ASN A 812 23.88 -36.27 -56.04
N THR A 813 23.15 -35.83 -55.03
CA THR A 813 21.94 -35.01 -55.22
C THR A 813 22.31 -33.60 -55.75
N MET A 814 23.39 -33.03 -55.25
CA MET A 814 23.95 -31.74 -55.74
C MET A 814 24.39 -31.84 -57.21
N LYS A 815 24.98 -32.92 -57.62
CA LYS A 815 25.36 -33.12 -59.06
C LYS A 815 24.16 -33.20 -60.00
N LEU A 816 22.99 -33.63 -59.48
CA LEU A 816 21.75 -33.72 -60.28
C LEU A 816 21.01 -32.36 -60.31
N ALA A 817 21.35 -31.42 -59.45
CA ALA A 817 20.73 -30.12 -59.31
C ALA A 817 21.51 -29.01 -60.08
N MET A 818 21.83 -29.21 -61.35
CA MET A 818 22.57 -28.23 -62.14
C MET A 818 21.80 -26.93 -62.49
N ASP A 819 20.52 -26.84 -62.18
CA ASP A 819 19.67 -25.68 -62.46
C ASP A 819 19.28 -24.90 -61.20
N ILE A 820 20.16 -24.87 -60.20
CA ILE A 820 19.87 -24.20 -58.91
C ILE A 820 20.32 -22.73 -59.03
N GLU A 821 19.52 -21.80 -58.46
CA GLU A 821 19.89 -20.38 -58.38
C GLU A 821 21.16 -20.15 -57.57
N GLU A 822 21.87 -19.05 -57.87
CA GLU A 822 23.18 -18.77 -57.30
C GLU A 822 23.19 -18.67 -55.74
N SER A 823 22.08 -18.18 -55.15
CA SER A 823 21.83 -18.15 -53.72
C SER A 823 21.84 -19.54 -53.07
N ASP A 824 21.26 -20.49 -53.77
CA ASP A 824 21.16 -21.87 -53.28
C ASP A 824 22.51 -22.58 -53.36
N ALA A 825 23.32 -22.27 -54.39
CA ALA A 825 24.67 -22.81 -54.56
C ALA A 825 25.63 -22.38 -53.40
N GLU A 826 25.46 -21.17 -52.87
CA GLU A 826 26.27 -20.69 -51.73
C GLU A 826 25.86 -21.40 -50.46
N PHE A 827 24.56 -21.60 -50.23
CA PHE A 827 24.06 -22.40 -49.11
C PHE A 827 24.57 -23.84 -49.15
N TYR A 828 24.52 -24.50 -50.27
CA TYR A 828 25.03 -25.88 -50.46
C TYR A 828 26.52 -25.96 -50.21
N ARG A 829 27.27 -24.93 -50.59
CA ARG A 829 28.71 -24.83 -50.30
C ARG A 829 28.92 -24.73 -48.78
N HIS A 830 28.22 -23.88 -48.09
CA HIS A 830 28.34 -23.72 -46.66
C HIS A 830 27.96 -24.98 -45.88
N MET A 831 26.91 -25.67 -46.32
CA MET A 831 26.51 -26.94 -45.76
C MET A 831 27.60 -27.98 -45.96
N ASN A 832 28.15 -28.11 -47.16
CA ASN A 832 29.23 -29.04 -47.43
C ASN A 832 30.48 -28.75 -46.60
N GLU A 833 30.83 -27.47 -46.39
CA GLU A 833 31.93 -27.08 -45.52
C GLU A 833 31.66 -27.48 -44.07
N SER A 834 30.42 -27.31 -43.55
CA SER A 834 30.03 -27.69 -42.22
C SER A 834 30.12 -29.22 -42.04
N ILE A 835 29.63 -29.99 -43.01
CA ILE A 835 29.73 -31.43 -43.04
C ILE A 835 31.17 -31.93 -43.07
N GLN A 836 32.02 -31.34 -43.89
CA GLN A 836 33.45 -31.66 -43.95
C GLN A 836 34.16 -31.33 -42.64
N LYS A 837 33.81 -30.26 -42.00
CA LYS A 837 34.31 -29.89 -40.67
C LYS A 837 33.89 -30.90 -39.61
N LEU A 838 32.65 -31.34 -39.59
CA LEU A 838 32.15 -32.40 -38.71
C LEU A 838 32.87 -33.72 -38.95
N ARG A 839 33.07 -34.10 -40.20
CA ARG A 839 33.84 -35.30 -40.59
C ARG A 839 35.28 -35.21 -40.06
N LYS A 840 35.92 -34.06 -40.24
CA LYS A 840 37.31 -33.87 -39.77
C LYS A 840 37.37 -33.95 -38.25
N ASN A 841 36.43 -33.36 -37.54
CA ASN A 841 36.36 -33.39 -36.09
C ASN A 841 36.12 -34.80 -35.56
N THR A 842 35.22 -35.58 -36.21
CA THR A 842 34.97 -36.98 -35.88
C THR A 842 36.22 -37.84 -36.07
N GLN A 843 36.98 -37.63 -37.16
CA GLN A 843 38.27 -38.32 -37.43
C GLN A 843 39.34 -37.96 -36.38
N ILE A 844 39.38 -36.69 -35.91
CA ILE A 844 40.32 -36.29 -34.86
C ILE A 844 39.96 -36.97 -33.54
N LEU A 845 38.69 -37.04 -33.20
CA LEU A 845 38.21 -37.72 -32.01
C LEU A 845 38.49 -39.21 -32.01
N LEU A 846 38.33 -39.85 -33.15
CA LEU A 846 38.71 -41.28 -33.33
C LEU A 846 40.20 -41.53 -33.18
N LYS A 847 41.06 -40.57 -33.61
CA LYS A 847 42.50 -40.69 -33.47
C LYS A 847 43.01 -40.33 -32.08
N SER A 848 42.22 -39.61 -31.28
CA SER A 848 42.55 -39.20 -29.90
C SER A 848 42.16 -40.25 -28.85
N ARG A 849 41.44 -41.29 -29.23
CA ARG A 849 41.16 -42.49 -28.45
C ARG A 849 42.30 -43.53 -28.67
#